data_35f11d2d2b3ec282f85a90155c37a45e
#
_entry.id   35f11d2d2b3ec282f85a90155c37a45e
#
_cell.length_a   1.000
_cell.length_b   1.000
_cell.length_c   1.000
_cell.angle_alpha   90.00
_cell.angle_beta   90.00
_cell.angle_gamma   90.00
#
_symmetry.space_group_name_H-M   'P 1'
#
loop_
_entity.id
_entity.type
_entity.pdbx_description
1 polymer ?
#
loop_
_entity_poly.entity_id
_entity_poly.type
_entity_poly.pdbx_seq_one_letter_code
_entity_poly.pdbx_strand_id
1 'polypeptide(L)'
;MSVEAQAVVEGEKFFRCTSSLDCGGRCPLRVHVDNGVITHIEGDDFAESDKQLRACLRGRAYRQFIYHKDRLKFPMKRVGERGEKKFERISWDEAMDTIVTNLTRVKEKYGEKALFFTSGGHLGALHTAGSLSKALSMFGGYTTLYGNISSEGAVYAVMSSYGDVMVGHGREDLLNAKLIIMWGWDPVRMISGTDCILNLTKAKEKGIPIILIDPRYTHTGAVFADEWIPIIPGTDAAMMAAMANVIVKQNLQDQPFLDKYTVGFDVFKDYVLGTDDGIEKTPEWASKICGVPAKRIEDLALQYATTKPACLMDCQGPARASMGEQYNRAAITLTNMTGNVGKPGGSACGGLMGIPYGHMFRSAGIPGMRNPAEAGGPSIRGTLDLNLRLVRRIHTNRVFDAMLHGTAAGYPADIHAAWFAGGNVMTQRGNLNKGDKALKALDFTCGQDLFLTPTMRYCDIVLPVASFAEKNDLTRPWPSGPYLTYANKAIEPLGECKTDWQIGNLFAEKIGINDFDEHTEDEWLRLFIENNPEYKEHIKDYDKFKAEGIHRIKMDDTYVAFRKEIEDPENNPFKTPSGKIELFSQRLADLDDPKIPPVAQYITSPEDRNDPLMEKYPLQLLSPHPRVRAHSMLQNVEWLMETEPHAMWINPVDAEPRGIRDGDEVYVFNDRGKLAIRAWVTRRILPGVISIYEGTYYEPDEEGICRNGCVNVLTNDTYSPGGAAALKSCLVEVSTT
;
A
#
# COMPACT_ATOMS: atom_id res chain seq x y z
N MET A 1 4.53 12.80 37.78
CA MET A 1 4.51 11.46 38.41
C MET A 1 5.55 10.63 37.67
N SER A 2 6.63 10.27 38.33
CA SER A 2 7.69 9.41 37.82
C SER A 2 7.08 8.04 37.54
N VAL A 3 7.14 7.59 36.28
CA VAL A 3 6.82 6.21 35.92
C VAL A 3 7.94 5.36 36.54
N GLU A 4 7.65 4.66 37.59
CA GLU A 4 8.54 3.65 38.15
C GLU A 4 8.84 2.62 37.06
N ALA A 5 10.12 2.43 36.77
CA ALA A 5 10.57 1.35 35.92
C ALA A 5 10.10 0.04 36.56
N GLN A 6 9.27 -0.73 35.85
CA GLN A 6 8.92 -2.07 36.30
C GLN A 6 10.21 -2.86 36.53
N ALA A 7 10.32 -3.47 37.70
CA ALA A 7 11.46 -4.27 38.07
C ALA A 7 11.69 -5.38 37.05
N VAL A 8 12.89 -5.46 36.49
CA VAL A 8 13.32 -6.58 35.66
C VAL A 8 13.34 -7.82 36.55
N VAL A 9 12.53 -8.82 36.24
CA VAL A 9 12.52 -10.10 36.92
C VAL A 9 13.86 -10.77 36.65
N GLU A 10 14.49 -11.26 37.70
CA GLU A 10 15.82 -11.92 37.65
C GLU A 10 15.74 -13.10 36.65
N GLY A 11 16.47 -13.04 35.51
CA GLY A 11 16.42 -14.02 34.41
C GLY A 11 15.78 -13.54 33.12
N GLU A 12 14.93 -12.51 33.14
CA GLU A 12 14.30 -11.95 31.93
C GLU A 12 15.27 -11.05 31.17
N LYS A 13 15.43 -11.32 29.86
CA LYS A 13 16.19 -10.47 28.92
C LYS A 13 15.24 -9.82 27.93
N PHE A 14 15.55 -8.61 27.47
CA PHE A 14 14.84 -8.03 26.33
C PHE A 14 15.76 -7.85 25.12
N PHE A 15 15.15 -7.98 23.96
CA PHE A 15 15.80 -7.76 22.66
C PHE A 15 15.12 -6.60 21.94
N ARG A 16 15.93 -5.71 21.38
CA ARG A 16 15.42 -4.64 20.52
C ARG A 16 15.15 -5.19 19.14
N CYS A 17 13.89 -5.18 18.74
CA CYS A 17 13.40 -5.67 17.45
C CYS A 17 12.65 -4.57 16.71
N THR A 18 12.21 -4.87 15.51
CA THR A 18 11.40 -3.95 14.70
C THR A 18 10.17 -4.66 14.16
N SER A 19 9.02 -4.01 14.26
CA SER A 19 7.77 -4.50 13.67
C SER A 19 7.92 -4.73 12.17
N SER A 20 7.52 -5.90 11.69
CA SER A 20 7.55 -6.28 10.27
C SER A 20 6.19 -6.21 9.57
N LEU A 21 5.14 -5.66 10.21
CA LEU A 21 3.83 -5.50 9.58
C LEU A 21 3.89 -4.52 8.40
N ASP A 22 3.15 -4.82 7.36
CA ASP A 22 2.96 -3.92 6.20
C ASP A 22 1.91 -2.83 6.51
N CYS A 23 2.17 -2.06 7.55
CA CYS A 23 1.28 -1.00 8.03
C CYS A 23 1.90 0.40 7.98
N GLY A 24 3.12 0.53 7.43
CA GLY A 24 3.85 1.80 7.39
C GLY A 24 4.53 2.20 8.72
N GLY A 25 4.42 1.39 9.78
CA GLY A 25 4.90 1.76 11.12
C GLY A 25 6.40 1.59 11.29
N ARG A 26 6.92 0.38 11.11
CA ARG A 26 8.31 0.00 11.50
C ARG A 26 8.64 0.43 12.92
N CYS A 27 7.74 0.08 13.83
CA CYS A 27 7.89 0.46 15.24
C CYS A 27 9.06 -0.28 15.84
N PRO A 28 9.98 0.41 16.54
CA PRO A 28 10.91 -0.23 17.45
C PRO A 28 10.15 -0.93 18.58
N LEU A 29 10.56 -2.15 18.89
CA LEU A 29 9.93 -3.01 19.89
C LEU A 29 10.95 -3.53 20.87
N ARG A 30 10.56 -3.69 22.13
CA ARG A 30 11.23 -4.55 23.10
C ARG A 30 10.52 -5.88 23.17
N VAL A 31 11.23 -6.93 22.89
CA VAL A 31 10.75 -8.31 23.00
C VAL A 31 11.38 -8.92 24.25
N HIS A 32 10.58 -9.13 25.26
CA HIS A 32 11.01 -9.74 26.53
C HIS A 32 10.97 -11.24 26.42
N VAL A 33 12.06 -11.88 26.85
CA VAL A 33 12.27 -13.33 26.72
C VAL A 33 12.73 -13.91 28.06
N ASP A 34 12.05 -14.95 28.50
CA ASP A 34 12.46 -15.78 29.63
C ASP A 34 12.59 -17.24 29.13
N ASN A 35 13.74 -17.85 29.42
CA ASN A 35 14.05 -19.24 29.02
C ASN A 35 13.76 -19.54 27.53
N GLY A 36 14.06 -18.58 26.64
CA GLY A 36 13.85 -18.72 25.19
C GLY A 36 12.41 -18.53 24.71
N VAL A 37 11.50 -18.10 25.60
CA VAL A 37 10.10 -17.85 25.30
C VAL A 37 9.77 -16.36 25.45
N ILE A 38 9.09 -15.79 24.48
CA ILE A 38 8.62 -14.39 24.55
C ILE A 38 7.53 -14.29 25.62
N THR A 39 7.76 -13.48 26.67
CA THR A 39 6.81 -13.23 27.75
C THR A 39 5.87 -12.10 27.39
N HIS A 40 6.40 -10.98 26.87
CA HIS A 40 5.59 -9.86 26.35
C HIS A 40 6.37 -9.04 25.32
N ILE A 41 5.65 -8.16 24.60
CA ILE A 41 6.20 -7.22 23.62
C ILE A 41 5.63 -5.84 23.90
N GLU A 42 6.51 -4.85 23.96
CA GLU A 42 6.15 -3.45 24.16
C GLU A 42 6.81 -2.54 23.12
N GLY A 43 6.38 -1.27 23.05
CA GLY A 43 7.04 -0.26 22.25
C GLY A 43 8.38 0.14 22.88
N ASP A 44 9.36 0.49 22.06
CA ASP A 44 10.61 1.06 22.52
C ASP A 44 10.44 2.57 22.79
N ASP A 45 9.92 2.92 23.95
CA ASP A 45 9.59 4.28 24.37
C ASP A 45 10.77 4.96 25.12
N PHE A 46 12.04 4.58 24.83
CA PHE A 46 13.22 5.08 25.55
C PHE A 46 13.72 6.45 25.14
N ALA A 47 13.29 6.95 23.99
CA ALA A 47 13.65 8.30 23.59
C ALA A 47 12.93 9.33 24.45
N GLU A 48 13.45 10.56 24.49
CA GLU A 48 12.73 11.71 24.98
C GLU A 48 11.30 11.74 24.43
N SER A 49 10.34 12.24 25.19
CA SER A 49 8.91 12.09 24.89
C SER A 49 8.49 12.59 23.52
N ASP A 50 9.21 13.55 22.97
CA ASP A 50 8.99 14.13 21.64
C ASP A 50 9.62 13.32 20.48
N LYS A 51 10.46 12.34 20.80
CA LYS A 51 11.18 11.47 19.85
C LYS A 51 10.72 10.02 19.88
N GLN A 52 9.70 9.69 20.66
CA GLN A 52 9.21 8.33 20.83
C GLN A 52 8.52 7.80 19.55
N LEU A 53 8.86 6.57 19.18
CA LEU A 53 8.30 5.84 18.06
C LEU A 53 7.41 4.71 18.57
N ARG A 54 6.24 5.07 19.11
CA ARG A 54 5.35 4.17 19.85
C ARG A 54 4.68 3.12 18.98
N ALA A 55 4.65 1.89 19.47
CA ALA A 55 3.90 0.81 18.85
C ALA A 55 2.41 0.90 19.20
N CYS A 56 1.53 0.69 18.20
CA CYS A 56 0.10 0.53 18.43
C CYS A 56 -0.24 -0.90 18.91
N LEU A 57 -1.53 -1.19 19.15
CA LEU A 57 -2.00 -2.51 19.59
C LEU A 57 -1.52 -3.66 18.69
N ARG A 58 -1.42 -3.44 17.37
CA ARG A 58 -0.92 -4.47 16.42
C ARG A 58 0.50 -4.90 16.75
N GLY A 59 1.40 -3.95 17.03
CA GLY A 59 2.78 -4.24 17.42
C GLY A 59 2.87 -4.99 18.75
N ARG A 60 1.98 -4.70 19.68
CA ARG A 60 1.93 -5.39 21.00
C ARG A 60 1.30 -6.78 20.93
N ALA A 61 0.49 -7.05 19.92
CA ALA A 61 -0.20 -8.32 19.72
C ALA A 61 0.68 -9.44 19.11
N TYR A 62 1.92 -9.14 18.73
CA TYR A 62 2.77 -10.09 18.03
C TYR A 62 3.08 -11.36 18.81
N ARG A 63 3.10 -11.31 20.16
CA ARG A 63 3.33 -12.52 20.95
C ARG A 63 2.27 -13.58 20.65
N GLN A 64 0.97 -13.21 20.64
CA GLN A 64 -0.13 -14.11 20.32
C GLN A 64 -0.08 -14.56 18.86
N PHE A 65 0.38 -13.70 17.97
CA PHE A 65 0.55 -14.06 16.55
C PHE A 65 1.69 -15.07 16.34
N ILE A 66 2.84 -14.87 16.97
CA ILE A 66 4.00 -15.77 16.87
C ILE A 66 3.68 -17.17 17.43
N TYR A 67 3.03 -17.22 18.61
CA TYR A 67 2.69 -18.48 19.27
C TYR A 67 1.27 -18.97 18.98
N HIS A 68 0.63 -18.43 17.94
CA HIS A 68 -0.71 -18.88 17.57
C HIS A 68 -0.72 -20.40 17.26
N LYS A 69 -1.79 -21.09 17.66
CA LYS A 69 -1.92 -22.56 17.49
C LYS A 69 -1.78 -23.01 16.03
N ASP A 70 -2.26 -22.20 15.09
CA ASP A 70 -2.26 -22.47 13.65
C ASP A 70 -0.98 -22.00 12.94
N ARG A 71 0.06 -21.56 13.71
CA ARG A 71 1.36 -21.18 13.15
C ARG A 71 1.99 -22.38 12.43
N LEU A 72 2.37 -22.19 11.16
CA LEU A 72 3.15 -23.19 10.43
C LEU A 72 4.54 -23.34 11.06
N LYS A 73 4.91 -24.59 11.34
CA LYS A 73 6.19 -24.95 11.98
C LYS A 73 6.99 -25.98 11.19
N PHE A 74 6.38 -26.60 10.20
CA PHE A 74 6.96 -27.68 9.40
C PHE A 74 6.54 -27.52 7.94
N PRO A 75 7.33 -28.02 6.96
CA PRO A 75 6.88 -28.12 5.59
C PRO A 75 5.65 -29.02 5.49
N MET A 76 4.70 -28.63 4.65
CA MET A 76 3.41 -29.29 4.52
C MET A 76 3.13 -29.59 3.05
N LYS A 77 2.53 -30.76 2.80
CA LYS A 77 2.06 -31.21 1.48
C LYS A 77 0.55 -31.36 1.49
N ARG A 78 -0.10 -30.86 0.48
CA ARG A 78 -1.55 -30.98 0.31
C ARG A 78 -1.96 -32.42 0.03
N VAL A 79 -2.99 -32.89 0.75
CA VAL A 79 -3.61 -34.21 0.57
C VAL A 79 -5.09 -34.14 0.21
N GLY A 80 -5.69 -32.95 0.19
CA GLY A 80 -7.05 -32.67 -0.24
C GLY A 80 -7.11 -31.88 -1.54
N GLU A 81 -8.29 -31.37 -1.87
CA GLU A 81 -8.48 -30.48 -3.01
C GLU A 81 -7.88 -29.09 -2.73
N ARG A 82 -7.49 -28.37 -3.81
CA ARG A 82 -7.01 -26.99 -3.69
C ARG A 82 -8.09 -26.08 -3.13
N GLY A 83 -7.73 -25.29 -2.12
CA GLY A 83 -8.65 -24.46 -1.35
C GLY A 83 -9.06 -25.08 -0.01
N GLU A 84 -8.96 -26.40 0.16
CA GLU A 84 -9.17 -27.09 1.45
C GLU A 84 -7.98 -26.90 2.39
N LYS A 85 -8.20 -27.15 3.69
CA LYS A 85 -7.18 -27.07 4.75
C LYS A 85 -6.61 -28.45 5.07
N LYS A 86 -6.48 -29.36 4.09
CA LYS A 86 -6.03 -30.74 4.30
C LYS A 86 -4.59 -30.89 3.86
N PHE A 87 -3.69 -30.92 4.84
CA PHE A 87 -2.24 -31.00 4.63
C PHE A 87 -1.62 -32.01 5.58
N GLU A 88 -0.54 -32.67 5.15
CA GLU A 88 0.30 -33.52 5.97
C GLU A 88 1.72 -32.94 6.08
N ARG A 89 2.39 -33.23 7.21
CA ARG A 89 3.78 -32.82 7.41
C ARG A 89 4.71 -33.69 6.58
N ILE A 90 5.70 -33.02 5.93
CA ILE A 90 6.79 -33.65 5.20
C ILE A 90 8.15 -33.10 5.68
N SER A 91 9.25 -33.66 5.22
CA SER A 91 10.59 -33.13 5.48
C SER A 91 10.91 -31.96 4.53
N TRP A 92 11.93 -31.15 4.87
CA TRP A 92 12.47 -30.12 4.00
C TRP A 92 13.03 -30.71 2.70
N ASP A 93 13.70 -31.87 2.77
CA ASP A 93 14.24 -32.54 1.58
C ASP A 93 13.12 -32.96 0.63
N GLU A 94 12.08 -33.64 1.14
CA GLU A 94 10.91 -34.01 0.33
C GLU A 94 10.22 -32.80 -0.27
N ALA A 95 10.08 -31.71 0.50
CA ALA A 95 9.46 -30.48 0.02
C ALA A 95 10.24 -29.86 -1.14
N MET A 96 11.57 -29.69 -0.98
CA MET A 96 12.42 -29.10 -2.01
C MET A 96 12.55 -29.99 -3.24
N ASP A 97 12.70 -31.30 -3.06
CA ASP A 97 12.75 -32.26 -4.18
C ASP A 97 11.44 -32.25 -4.98
N THR A 98 10.30 -32.18 -4.30
CA THR A 98 8.98 -32.06 -4.96
C THR A 98 8.87 -30.76 -5.72
N ILE A 99 9.29 -29.63 -5.14
CA ILE A 99 9.26 -28.31 -5.80
C ILE A 99 10.15 -28.33 -7.03
N VAL A 100 11.41 -28.70 -6.91
CA VAL A 100 12.38 -28.71 -8.02
C VAL A 100 11.91 -29.64 -9.14
N THR A 101 11.45 -30.85 -8.82
CA THR A 101 10.94 -31.80 -9.82
C THR A 101 9.79 -31.23 -10.64
N ASN A 102 8.79 -30.61 -9.96
CA ASN A 102 7.63 -30.06 -10.65
C ASN A 102 7.95 -28.78 -11.44
N LEU A 103 8.78 -27.89 -10.91
CA LEU A 103 9.20 -26.70 -11.63
C LEU A 103 10.05 -27.06 -12.86
N THR A 104 10.93 -28.05 -12.75
CA THR A 104 11.70 -28.56 -13.90
C THR A 104 10.78 -29.15 -14.96
N ARG A 105 9.83 -29.99 -14.59
CA ARG A 105 8.81 -30.54 -15.49
C ARG A 105 8.03 -29.45 -16.22
N VAL A 106 7.58 -28.41 -15.49
CA VAL A 106 6.83 -27.29 -16.10
C VAL A 106 7.72 -26.50 -17.05
N LYS A 107 8.97 -26.21 -16.66
CA LYS A 107 9.94 -25.50 -17.50
C LYS A 107 10.26 -26.27 -18.79
N GLU A 108 10.53 -27.56 -18.69
CA GLU A 108 10.83 -28.42 -19.85
C GLU A 108 9.64 -28.51 -20.82
N LYS A 109 8.43 -28.57 -20.30
CA LYS A 109 7.21 -28.73 -21.11
C LYS A 109 6.71 -27.44 -21.71
N TYR A 110 6.79 -26.31 -20.98
CA TYR A 110 6.12 -25.07 -21.33
C TYR A 110 7.05 -23.85 -21.42
N GLY A 111 8.32 -24.01 -21.05
CA GLY A 111 9.31 -22.90 -21.01
C GLY A 111 9.32 -22.15 -19.70
N GLU A 112 10.34 -21.28 -19.54
CA GLU A 112 10.64 -20.55 -18.31
C GLU A 112 9.52 -19.59 -17.91
N LYS A 113 8.82 -19.00 -18.89
CA LYS A 113 7.74 -18.04 -18.66
C LYS A 113 6.48 -18.67 -18.05
N ALA A 114 6.37 -20.00 -18.09
CA ALA A 114 5.25 -20.72 -17.50
C ALA A 114 5.29 -20.79 -15.97
N LEU A 115 6.44 -20.44 -15.36
CA LEU A 115 6.55 -20.25 -13.91
C LEU A 115 6.18 -18.82 -13.55
N PHE A 116 5.16 -18.64 -12.71
CA PHE A 116 4.82 -17.37 -12.09
C PHE A 116 5.44 -17.25 -10.71
N PHE A 117 6.07 -16.12 -10.43
CA PHE A 117 6.61 -15.81 -9.10
C PHE A 117 6.12 -14.44 -8.62
N THR A 118 5.66 -14.40 -7.38
CA THR A 118 5.34 -13.14 -6.69
C THR A 118 5.73 -13.21 -5.23
N SER A 119 6.14 -12.07 -4.68
CA SER A 119 6.47 -11.91 -3.27
C SER A 119 5.74 -10.72 -2.69
N GLY A 120 5.56 -10.73 -1.37
CA GLY A 120 4.93 -9.62 -0.66
C GLY A 120 5.21 -9.64 0.84
N GLY A 121 5.00 -8.49 1.50
CA GLY A 121 5.04 -8.40 2.96
C GLY A 121 6.43 -8.41 3.60
N HIS A 122 7.52 -8.58 2.85
CA HIS A 122 8.89 -8.62 3.37
C HIS A 122 9.52 -7.24 3.32
N LEU A 123 9.89 -6.72 4.48
CA LEU A 123 10.31 -5.32 4.61
C LEU A 123 11.66 -5.16 5.32
N GLY A 124 12.46 -6.24 5.37
CA GLY A 124 13.85 -6.25 5.78
C GLY A 124 14.83 -6.02 4.61
N ALA A 125 16.11 -6.16 4.90
CA ALA A 125 17.20 -6.10 3.91
C ALA A 125 17.62 -7.49 3.44
N LEU A 126 17.86 -8.42 4.36
CA LEU A 126 18.37 -9.76 4.07
C LEU A 126 17.25 -10.77 3.84
N HIS A 127 16.32 -10.85 4.79
CA HIS A 127 15.30 -11.89 4.80
C HIS A 127 14.06 -11.50 3.99
N THR A 128 14.31 -11.19 2.72
CA THR A 128 13.30 -10.92 1.70
C THR A 128 13.29 -12.05 0.68
N ALA A 129 12.33 -12.02 -0.23
CA ALA A 129 12.32 -12.96 -1.36
C ALA A 129 13.44 -12.70 -2.41
N GLY A 130 14.41 -11.83 -2.11
CA GLY A 130 15.52 -11.48 -3.03
C GLY A 130 16.42 -12.67 -3.35
N SER A 131 16.79 -13.48 -2.36
CA SER A 131 17.57 -14.70 -2.56
C SER A 131 16.82 -15.69 -3.46
N LEU A 132 15.55 -15.96 -3.19
CA LEU A 132 14.72 -16.84 -4.02
C LEU A 132 14.53 -16.28 -5.43
N SER A 133 14.30 -14.99 -5.58
CA SER A 133 14.20 -14.33 -6.90
C SER A 133 15.49 -14.49 -7.73
N LYS A 134 16.67 -14.36 -7.08
CA LYS A 134 17.98 -14.60 -7.70
C LYS A 134 18.11 -16.05 -8.13
N ALA A 135 17.79 -16.99 -7.25
CA ALA A 135 17.86 -18.43 -7.54
C ALA A 135 16.92 -18.85 -8.70
N LEU A 136 15.68 -18.33 -8.70
CA LEU A 136 14.73 -18.55 -9.82
C LEU A 136 15.22 -17.91 -11.14
N SER A 137 15.90 -16.78 -11.08
CA SER A 137 16.53 -16.19 -12.27
C SER A 137 17.66 -17.06 -12.81
N MET A 138 18.46 -17.68 -11.93
CA MET A 138 19.50 -18.65 -12.32
C MET A 138 18.90 -19.99 -12.80
N PHE A 139 17.74 -20.38 -12.31
CA PHE A 139 16.99 -21.55 -12.78
C PHE A 139 16.48 -21.38 -14.22
N GLY A 140 16.40 -20.15 -14.73
CA GLY A 140 15.99 -19.82 -16.12
C GLY A 140 15.02 -18.63 -16.20
N GLY A 141 14.50 -18.16 -15.09
CA GLY A 141 13.60 -17.05 -15.03
C GLY A 141 12.13 -17.40 -14.74
N TYR A 142 11.29 -16.37 -14.71
CA TYR A 142 9.88 -16.48 -14.33
C TYR A 142 9.07 -15.29 -14.84
N THR A 143 7.77 -15.47 -14.98
CA THR A 143 6.82 -14.38 -15.19
C THR A 143 6.45 -13.75 -13.84
N THR A 144 6.37 -12.42 -13.78
CA THR A 144 6.05 -11.70 -12.55
C THR A 144 5.04 -10.56 -12.78
N LEU A 145 4.70 -9.86 -11.70
CA LEU A 145 3.73 -8.77 -11.74
C LEU A 145 4.34 -7.43 -12.13
N TYR A 146 3.49 -6.59 -12.72
CA TYR A 146 3.65 -5.15 -12.83
C TYR A 146 2.61 -4.44 -11.97
N GLY A 147 3.05 -3.31 -11.36
CA GLY A 147 2.21 -2.48 -10.51
C GLY A 147 2.04 -3.04 -9.11
N ASN A 148 1.49 -2.22 -8.27
CA ASN A 148 1.14 -2.57 -6.90
C ASN A 148 -0.31 -2.16 -6.60
N ILE A 149 -0.92 -2.84 -5.63
CA ILE A 149 -2.30 -2.54 -5.21
C ILE A 149 -2.39 -1.20 -4.51
N SER A 150 -1.30 -0.76 -3.88
CA SER A 150 -1.34 0.36 -2.93
C SER A 150 -1.36 1.72 -3.60
N SER A 151 -0.55 1.95 -4.62
CA SER A 151 -0.17 3.31 -5.01
C SER A 151 0.17 3.51 -6.48
N GLU A 152 -0.13 2.57 -7.37
CA GLU A 152 0.34 2.69 -8.77
C GLU A 152 -0.22 3.94 -9.46
N GLY A 153 -1.48 4.31 -9.22
CA GLY A 153 -2.05 5.56 -9.75
C GLY A 153 -1.34 6.82 -9.22
N ALA A 154 -1.01 6.83 -7.93
CA ALA A 154 -0.25 7.92 -7.32
C ALA A 154 1.20 7.99 -7.87
N VAL A 155 1.87 6.84 -8.02
CA VAL A 155 3.21 6.76 -8.65
C VAL A 155 3.16 7.30 -10.08
N TYR A 156 2.13 6.94 -10.84
CA TYR A 156 1.93 7.45 -12.20
C TYR A 156 1.82 8.98 -12.23
N ALA A 157 1.01 9.55 -11.32
CA ALA A 157 0.81 10.98 -11.20
C ALA A 157 2.12 11.74 -10.88
N VAL A 158 2.87 11.28 -9.87
CA VAL A 158 4.14 11.96 -9.49
C VAL A 158 5.24 11.80 -10.54
N MET A 159 5.31 10.63 -11.19
CA MET A 159 6.26 10.41 -12.27
C MET A 159 5.95 11.24 -13.52
N SER A 160 4.66 11.50 -13.80
CA SER A 160 4.27 12.37 -14.91
C SER A 160 4.55 13.86 -14.64
N SER A 161 4.46 14.28 -13.37
CA SER A 161 4.55 15.70 -12.99
C SER A 161 5.91 16.11 -12.43
N TYR A 162 6.53 15.29 -11.57
CA TYR A 162 7.81 15.62 -10.90
C TYR A 162 8.99 14.78 -11.41
N GLY A 163 8.72 13.65 -12.06
CA GLY A 163 9.77 12.69 -12.45
C GLY A 163 10.39 11.94 -11.27
N ASP A 164 9.84 12.09 -10.08
CA ASP A 164 10.31 11.46 -8.85
C ASP A 164 9.13 10.92 -8.01
N VAL A 165 9.39 9.89 -7.22
CA VAL A 165 8.40 9.32 -6.29
C VAL A 165 8.52 9.87 -4.86
N MET A 166 9.59 10.63 -4.58
CA MET A 166 9.92 11.14 -3.25
C MET A 166 9.39 12.55 -3.05
N VAL A 167 8.10 12.68 -2.81
CA VAL A 167 7.38 13.95 -2.79
C VAL A 167 6.81 14.34 -1.41
N GLY A 168 7.05 13.54 -0.36
CA GLY A 168 6.50 13.79 0.98
C GLY A 168 7.43 14.61 1.87
N HIS A 169 6.87 15.55 2.62
CA HIS A 169 7.56 16.29 3.68
C HIS A 169 7.79 15.43 4.93
N GLY A 170 8.58 15.89 5.89
CA GLY A 170 8.68 15.29 7.21
C GLY A 170 7.36 15.40 7.99
N ARG A 171 7.11 14.48 8.91
CA ARG A 171 5.85 14.46 9.70
C ARG A 171 5.75 15.67 10.64
N GLU A 172 6.87 16.12 11.15
CA GLU A 172 7.00 17.31 11.97
C GLU A 172 6.69 18.62 11.21
N ASP A 173 6.77 18.60 9.88
CA ASP A 173 6.48 19.77 9.04
C ASP A 173 5.00 20.16 9.07
N LEU A 174 4.10 19.26 9.47
CA LEU A 174 2.69 19.58 9.74
C LEU A 174 2.54 20.73 10.75
N LEU A 175 3.52 20.90 11.66
CA LEU A 175 3.52 21.96 12.66
C LEU A 175 3.82 23.37 12.11
N ASN A 176 4.30 23.46 10.89
CA ASN A 176 4.57 24.68 10.17
C ASN A 176 3.37 25.16 9.33
N ALA A 177 2.36 24.29 9.13
CA ALA A 177 1.16 24.64 8.37
C ALA A 177 0.27 25.61 9.15
N LYS A 178 -0.51 26.42 8.41
CA LYS A 178 -1.60 27.26 8.93
C LYS A 178 -2.99 26.72 8.61
N LEU A 179 -3.05 25.71 7.76
CA LEU A 179 -4.23 24.93 7.40
C LEU A 179 -3.77 23.54 6.97
N ILE A 180 -4.46 22.50 7.44
CA ILE A 180 -4.26 21.13 7.00
C ILE A 180 -5.56 20.63 6.38
N ILE A 181 -5.51 20.18 5.13
CA ILE A 181 -6.62 19.52 4.44
C ILE A 181 -6.26 18.03 4.30
N MET A 182 -6.98 17.16 4.99
CA MET A 182 -6.85 15.71 4.89
C MET A 182 -7.83 15.19 3.82
N TRP A 183 -7.36 14.93 2.61
CA TRP A 183 -8.18 14.44 1.51
C TRP A 183 -8.00 12.93 1.33
N GLY A 184 -8.98 12.15 1.79
CA GLY A 184 -8.90 10.69 1.78
C GLY A 184 -7.78 10.12 2.66
N TRP A 185 -7.26 10.88 3.61
CA TRP A 185 -6.15 10.48 4.49
C TRP A 185 -6.65 10.14 5.90
N ASP A 186 -6.45 8.88 6.31
CA ASP A 186 -6.89 8.32 7.59
C ASP A 186 -5.70 7.68 8.36
N PRO A 187 -4.76 8.49 8.93
CA PRO A 187 -3.55 7.99 9.56
C PRO A 187 -3.78 7.18 10.85
N VAL A 188 -4.95 7.26 11.48
CA VAL A 188 -5.30 6.38 12.62
C VAL A 188 -5.42 4.92 12.17
N ARG A 189 -5.78 4.67 10.91
CA ARG A 189 -5.87 3.33 10.30
C ARG A 189 -4.63 2.98 9.50
N MET A 190 -4.26 3.84 8.55
CA MET A 190 -3.07 3.73 7.73
C MET A 190 -1.94 4.54 8.38
N ILE A 191 -1.16 3.88 9.20
CA ILE A 191 -0.07 4.52 9.94
C ILE A 191 1.05 4.88 8.97
N SER A 192 1.15 6.17 8.67
CA SER A 192 2.20 6.74 7.82
C SER A 192 3.43 7.10 8.65
N GLY A 193 3.98 6.11 9.34
CA GLY A 193 5.02 6.31 10.34
C GLY A 193 4.46 6.38 11.78
N THR A 194 5.29 5.96 12.72
CA THR A 194 4.88 5.75 14.12
C THR A 194 4.59 7.05 14.88
N ASP A 195 5.07 8.18 14.40
CA ASP A 195 4.96 9.52 15.02
C ASP A 195 3.95 10.45 14.31
N CYS A 196 3.28 9.98 13.26
CA CYS A 196 2.33 10.80 12.50
C CYS A 196 1.17 11.31 13.38
N ILE A 197 0.59 10.43 14.18
CA ILE A 197 -0.50 10.79 15.11
C ILE A 197 -0.03 11.78 16.17
N LEU A 198 1.19 11.63 16.68
CA LEU A 198 1.78 12.57 17.61
C LEU A 198 1.88 13.99 17.02
N ASN A 199 2.35 14.08 15.75
CA ASN A 199 2.46 15.39 15.10
C ASN A 199 1.10 16.01 14.76
N LEU A 200 0.10 15.22 14.40
CA LEU A 200 -1.29 15.70 14.26
C LEU A 200 -1.86 16.17 15.60
N THR A 201 -1.58 15.48 16.71
CA THR A 201 -1.98 15.92 18.05
C THR A 201 -1.37 17.28 18.37
N LYS A 202 -0.06 17.43 18.16
CA LYS A 202 0.64 18.71 18.37
C LYS A 202 0.10 19.82 17.45
N ALA A 203 -0.27 19.51 16.19
CA ALA A 203 -0.87 20.48 15.27
C ALA A 203 -2.23 20.97 15.81
N LYS A 204 -3.06 20.04 16.29
CA LYS A 204 -4.36 20.36 16.91
C LYS A 204 -4.20 21.21 18.19
N GLU A 205 -3.23 20.85 19.06
CA GLU A 205 -2.90 21.65 20.26
C GLU A 205 -2.41 23.06 19.93
N LYS A 206 -1.74 23.25 18.80
CA LYS A 206 -1.36 24.57 18.27
C LYS A 206 -2.54 25.36 17.68
N GLY A 207 -3.72 24.77 17.58
CA GLY A 207 -4.89 25.40 16.99
C GLY A 207 -4.83 25.50 15.46
N ILE A 208 -4.05 24.67 14.77
CA ILE A 208 -4.02 24.63 13.32
C ILE A 208 -5.34 24.03 12.83
N PRO A 209 -6.13 24.73 11.97
CA PRO A 209 -7.38 24.21 11.43
C PRO A 209 -7.13 22.95 10.59
N ILE A 210 -7.97 21.92 10.79
CA ILE A 210 -7.89 20.65 10.10
C ILE A 210 -9.24 20.32 9.44
N ILE A 211 -9.26 20.18 8.12
CA ILE A 211 -10.46 19.84 7.32
C ILE A 211 -10.30 18.41 6.80
N LEU A 212 -11.31 17.57 6.99
CA LEU A 212 -11.39 16.23 6.40
C LEU A 212 -12.31 16.23 5.19
N ILE A 213 -11.81 15.73 4.05
CA ILE A 213 -12.60 15.42 2.86
C ILE A 213 -12.56 13.91 2.64
N ASP A 214 -13.65 13.22 2.91
CA ASP A 214 -13.76 11.74 2.82
C ASP A 214 -15.26 11.38 2.77
N PRO A 215 -15.68 10.34 2.05
CA PRO A 215 -17.06 9.83 2.09
C PRO A 215 -17.51 9.40 3.49
N ARG A 216 -16.56 9.15 4.38
CA ARG A 216 -16.79 8.68 5.76
C ARG A 216 -16.28 9.70 6.78
N TYR A 217 -17.00 9.89 7.85
CA TYR A 217 -16.47 10.54 9.05
C TYR A 217 -15.59 9.54 9.79
N THR A 218 -14.30 9.50 9.42
CA THR A 218 -13.31 8.53 9.85
C THR A 218 -12.97 8.67 11.34
N HIS A 219 -12.20 7.72 11.89
CA HIS A 219 -11.66 7.86 13.25
C HIS A 219 -10.67 9.02 13.35
N THR A 220 -9.86 9.23 12.31
CA THR A 220 -8.98 10.41 12.24
C THR A 220 -9.80 11.70 12.24
N GLY A 221 -10.87 11.76 11.47
CA GLY A 221 -11.78 12.90 11.44
C GLY A 221 -12.41 13.17 12.80
N ALA A 222 -12.90 12.13 13.48
CA ALA A 222 -13.54 12.28 14.79
C ALA A 222 -12.59 12.82 15.88
N VAL A 223 -11.28 12.61 15.75
CA VAL A 223 -10.28 13.07 16.74
C VAL A 223 -9.70 14.43 16.37
N PHE A 224 -9.41 14.67 15.09
CA PHE A 224 -8.58 15.79 14.67
C PHE A 224 -9.33 16.85 13.84
N ALA A 225 -10.33 16.47 13.01
CA ALA A 225 -10.96 17.40 12.11
C ALA A 225 -11.84 18.44 12.83
N ASP A 226 -11.72 19.70 12.42
CA ASP A 226 -12.63 20.79 12.80
C ASP A 226 -13.87 20.81 11.91
N GLU A 227 -13.72 20.27 10.69
CA GLU A 227 -14.78 20.17 9.70
C GLU A 227 -14.66 18.86 8.91
N TRP A 228 -15.80 18.27 8.55
CA TRP A 228 -15.91 17.18 7.63
C TRP A 228 -16.73 17.55 6.41
N ILE A 229 -16.16 17.37 5.22
CA ILE A 229 -16.79 17.58 3.92
C ILE A 229 -16.99 16.20 3.28
N PRO A 230 -18.21 15.64 3.31
CA PRO A 230 -18.50 14.36 2.64
C PRO A 230 -18.49 14.57 1.11
N ILE A 231 -17.78 13.70 0.39
CA ILE A 231 -17.64 13.72 -1.05
C ILE A 231 -18.05 12.37 -1.67
N ILE A 232 -18.68 12.38 -2.83
CA ILE A 232 -19.01 11.16 -3.57
C ILE A 232 -17.71 10.51 -4.07
N PRO A 233 -17.49 9.19 -3.84
CA PRO A 233 -16.28 8.49 -4.27
C PRO A 233 -16.03 8.61 -5.77
N GLY A 234 -14.77 8.89 -6.16
CA GLY A 234 -14.33 8.98 -7.56
C GLY A 234 -14.60 10.35 -8.22
N THR A 235 -15.10 11.34 -7.48
CA THR A 235 -15.40 12.68 -8.02
C THR A 235 -14.44 13.77 -7.55
N ASP A 236 -13.39 13.38 -6.88
CA ASP A 236 -12.39 14.25 -6.25
C ASP A 236 -11.77 15.25 -7.25
N ALA A 237 -11.39 14.76 -8.45
CA ALA A 237 -10.81 15.60 -9.50
C ALA A 237 -11.77 16.69 -10.00
N ALA A 238 -13.09 16.44 -9.98
CA ALA A 238 -14.08 17.45 -10.35
C ALA A 238 -14.14 18.59 -9.32
N MET A 239 -14.13 18.25 -8.03
CA MET A 239 -14.10 19.26 -6.96
C MET A 239 -12.80 20.08 -7.01
N MET A 240 -11.65 19.45 -7.23
CA MET A 240 -10.36 20.12 -7.37
C MET A 240 -10.31 21.05 -8.60
N ALA A 241 -10.88 20.63 -9.74
CA ALA A 241 -10.98 21.45 -10.94
C ALA A 241 -11.83 22.72 -10.68
N ALA A 242 -12.93 22.59 -9.93
CA ALA A 242 -13.75 23.73 -9.55
C ALA A 242 -13.05 24.67 -8.56
N MET A 243 -12.30 24.11 -7.60
CA MET A 243 -11.44 24.94 -6.73
C MET A 243 -10.40 25.72 -7.55
N ALA A 244 -9.78 25.08 -8.55
CA ALA A 244 -8.85 25.71 -9.46
C ALA A 244 -9.51 26.81 -10.30
N ASN A 245 -10.74 26.60 -10.78
CA ASN A 245 -11.54 27.62 -11.49
C ASN A 245 -11.74 28.88 -10.62
N VAL A 246 -12.16 28.73 -9.36
CA VAL A 246 -12.30 29.83 -8.40
C VAL A 246 -10.97 30.59 -8.22
N ILE A 247 -9.88 29.87 -8.01
CA ILE A 247 -8.53 30.43 -7.81
C ILE A 247 -8.11 31.26 -9.02
N VAL A 248 -8.34 30.74 -10.24
CA VAL A 248 -8.01 31.43 -11.50
C VAL A 248 -8.88 32.66 -11.67
N LYS A 249 -10.22 32.60 -11.48
CA LYS A 249 -11.13 33.71 -11.67
C LYS A 249 -10.93 34.86 -10.68
N GLN A 250 -10.44 34.52 -9.47
CA GLN A 250 -10.12 35.51 -8.43
C GLN A 250 -8.65 35.99 -8.49
N ASN A 251 -7.85 35.52 -9.47
CA ASN A 251 -6.42 35.80 -9.60
C ASN A 251 -5.62 35.52 -8.33
N LEU A 252 -5.92 34.40 -7.64
CA LEU A 252 -5.30 33.99 -6.40
C LEU A 252 -4.16 32.98 -6.60
N GLN A 253 -3.88 32.57 -7.86
CA GLN A 253 -2.73 31.70 -8.17
C GLN A 253 -1.41 32.46 -7.94
N ASP A 254 -0.39 31.70 -7.52
CA ASP A 254 0.99 32.20 -7.39
C ASP A 254 1.64 32.22 -8.79
N GLN A 255 1.31 33.26 -9.60
CA GLN A 255 1.79 33.33 -10.98
C GLN A 255 3.30 33.35 -11.08
N PRO A 256 4.07 34.06 -10.22
CA PRO A 256 5.54 34.01 -10.23
C PRO A 256 6.09 32.59 -9.99
N PHE A 257 5.45 31.82 -9.12
CA PHE A 257 5.84 30.41 -8.90
C PHE A 257 5.56 29.57 -10.14
N LEU A 258 4.38 29.71 -10.74
CA LEU A 258 3.99 28.98 -11.94
C LEU A 258 4.93 29.24 -13.11
N ASP A 259 5.24 30.50 -13.38
CA ASP A 259 6.11 30.93 -14.49
C ASP A 259 7.54 30.37 -14.32
N LYS A 260 8.06 30.38 -13.09
CA LYS A 260 9.43 29.99 -12.81
C LYS A 260 9.62 28.48 -12.79
N TYR A 261 8.71 27.74 -12.11
CA TYR A 261 8.94 26.34 -11.74
C TYR A 261 8.08 25.33 -12.50
N THR A 262 7.06 25.76 -13.27
CA THR A 262 6.14 24.84 -13.94
C THR A 262 6.12 25.02 -15.46
N VAL A 263 5.54 24.03 -16.16
CA VAL A 263 5.17 24.13 -17.58
C VAL A 263 3.72 23.65 -17.76
N GLY A 264 2.98 24.29 -18.69
CA GLY A 264 1.66 23.90 -19.15
C GLY A 264 0.51 24.28 -18.22
N PHE A 265 0.70 25.26 -17.33
CA PHE A 265 -0.40 25.79 -16.53
C PHE A 265 -1.48 26.47 -17.39
N ASP A 266 -1.11 27.10 -18.49
CA ASP A 266 -2.01 27.72 -19.46
C ASP A 266 -3.02 26.73 -20.03
N VAL A 267 -2.57 25.53 -20.41
CA VAL A 267 -3.46 24.46 -20.91
C VAL A 267 -4.43 23.98 -19.83
N PHE A 268 -3.96 23.83 -18.58
CA PHE A 268 -4.85 23.48 -17.47
C PHE A 268 -5.84 24.60 -17.15
N LYS A 269 -5.41 25.87 -17.25
CA LYS A 269 -6.27 27.05 -17.10
C LYS A 269 -7.39 27.05 -18.15
N ASP A 270 -7.07 26.74 -19.41
CA ASP A 270 -8.06 26.63 -20.50
C ASP A 270 -9.09 25.54 -20.20
N TYR A 271 -8.68 24.38 -19.69
CA TYR A 271 -9.57 23.32 -19.24
C TYR A 271 -10.53 23.80 -18.14
N VAL A 272 -10.03 24.43 -17.07
CA VAL A 272 -10.91 24.83 -15.95
C VAL A 272 -11.84 26.01 -16.31
N LEU A 273 -11.45 26.85 -17.26
CA LEU A 273 -12.29 27.94 -17.79
C LEU A 273 -13.27 27.47 -18.89
N GLY A 274 -13.13 26.22 -19.37
CA GLY A 274 -13.96 25.68 -20.43
C GLY A 274 -13.66 26.23 -21.81
N THR A 275 -12.44 26.73 -22.03
CA THR A 275 -12.03 27.31 -23.31
C THR A 275 -11.78 26.22 -24.35
N ASP A 276 -11.40 25.02 -23.90
CA ASP A 276 -11.06 23.87 -24.74
C ASP A 276 -12.28 22.98 -25.06
N ASP A 277 -13.20 22.77 -24.12
CA ASP A 277 -14.33 21.85 -24.24
C ASP A 277 -15.71 22.52 -24.14
N GLY A 278 -15.76 23.82 -23.95
CA GLY A 278 -17.00 24.61 -23.82
C GLY A 278 -17.71 24.45 -22.46
N ILE A 279 -17.10 23.78 -21.50
CA ILE A 279 -17.66 23.49 -20.17
C ILE A 279 -16.81 24.14 -19.07
N GLU A 280 -17.23 25.24 -18.52
CA GLU A 280 -16.55 25.88 -17.38
C GLU A 280 -16.71 25.01 -16.14
N LYS A 281 -15.61 24.71 -15.45
CA LYS A 281 -15.56 23.82 -14.25
C LYS A 281 -15.90 24.64 -12.99
N THR A 282 -17.12 25.24 -12.96
CA THR A 282 -17.58 26.07 -11.83
C THR A 282 -17.86 25.26 -10.57
N PRO A 283 -17.96 25.86 -9.38
CA PRO A 283 -18.45 25.19 -8.18
C PRO A 283 -19.83 24.54 -8.36
N GLU A 284 -20.74 25.14 -9.14
CA GLU A 284 -22.07 24.60 -9.45
C GLU A 284 -21.99 23.34 -10.34
N TRP A 285 -21.07 23.33 -11.32
CA TRP A 285 -20.78 22.16 -12.13
C TRP A 285 -20.27 21.01 -11.24
N ALA A 286 -19.26 21.26 -10.40
CA ALA A 286 -18.69 20.23 -9.53
C ALA A 286 -19.67 19.75 -8.46
N SER A 287 -20.50 20.64 -7.90
CA SER A 287 -21.49 20.31 -6.88
C SER A 287 -22.47 19.22 -7.36
N LYS A 288 -22.88 19.27 -8.63
CA LYS A 288 -23.77 18.25 -9.24
C LYS A 288 -23.07 16.89 -9.36
N ILE A 289 -21.75 16.89 -9.47
CA ILE A 289 -20.93 15.66 -9.63
C ILE A 289 -20.55 15.08 -8.27
N CYS A 290 -19.99 15.91 -7.38
CA CYS A 290 -19.37 15.46 -6.13
C CYS A 290 -20.30 15.50 -4.90
N GLY A 291 -21.48 16.13 -5.03
CA GLY A 291 -22.46 16.26 -3.94
C GLY A 291 -22.09 17.30 -2.87
N VAL A 292 -20.93 17.96 -2.98
CA VAL A 292 -20.54 19.05 -2.07
C VAL A 292 -21.21 20.34 -2.51
N PRO A 293 -21.84 21.13 -1.59
CA PRO A 293 -22.48 22.40 -1.96
C PRO A 293 -21.51 23.37 -2.66
N ALA A 294 -21.96 23.98 -3.76
CA ALA A 294 -21.14 24.90 -4.56
C ALA A 294 -20.48 26.01 -3.73
N LYS A 295 -21.23 26.61 -2.82
CA LYS A 295 -20.72 27.65 -1.90
C LYS A 295 -19.57 27.12 -1.03
N ARG A 296 -19.66 25.84 -0.58
CA ARG A 296 -18.59 25.26 0.24
C ARG A 296 -17.33 24.97 -0.58
N ILE A 297 -17.48 24.57 -1.85
CA ILE A 297 -16.34 24.42 -2.79
C ILE A 297 -15.64 25.76 -2.99
N GLU A 298 -16.41 26.82 -3.23
CA GLU A 298 -15.88 28.19 -3.38
C GLU A 298 -15.14 28.64 -2.11
N ASP A 299 -15.77 28.51 -0.93
CA ASP A 299 -15.17 28.90 0.35
C ASP A 299 -13.89 28.17 0.64
N LEU A 300 -13.83 26.85 0.36
CA LEU A 300 -12.64 26.05 0.54
C LEU A 300 -11.52 26.49 -0.42
N ALA A 301 -11.86 26.78 -1.67
CA ALA A 301 -10.90 27.26 -2.66
C ALA A 301 -10.26 28.58 -2.22
N LEU A 302 -11.09 29.56 -1.77
CA LEU A 302 -10.62 30.80 -1.23
C LEU A 302 -9.76 30.65 0.01
N GLN A 303 -10.23 29.82 0.96
CA GLN A 303 -9.51 29.52 2.20
C GLN A 303 -8.13 28.90 1.90
N TYR A 304 -8.06 27.92 0.99
CA TYR A 304 -6.82 27.24 0.61
C TYR A 304 -5.84 28.19 -0.10
N ALA A 305 -6.33 29.02 -1.02
CA ALA A 305 -5.48 29.92 -1.78
C ALA A 305 -4.93 31.09 -0.94
N THR A 306 -5.68 31.55 0.07
CA THR A 306 -5.31 32.72 0.89
C THR A 306 -4.60 32.36 2.19
N THR A 307 -4.71 31.12 2.71
CA THR A 307 -3.99 30.67 3.88
C THR A 307 -2.63 30.09 3.46
N LYS A 308 -1.54 30.70 3.90
CA LYS A 308 -0.18 30.27 3.50
C LYS A 308 0.74 30.18 4.70
N PRO A 309 1.49 29.06 4.85
CA PRO A 309 1.42 27.83 4.04
C PRO A 309 0.17 27.01 4.36
N ALA A 310 -0.35 26.30 3.35
CA ALA A 310 -1.44 25.35 3.50
C ALA A 310 -0.99 23.96 3.05
N CYS A 311 -1.22 22.98 3.91
CA CYS A 311 -0.83 21.59 3.69
C CYS A 311 -2.02 20.79 3.17
N LEU A 312 -1.99 20.42 1.88
CA LEU A 312 -2.96 19.51 1.27
C LEU A 312 -2.39 18.09 1.32
N MET A 313 -3.01 17.21 2.10
CA MET A 313 -2.62 15.81 2.25
C MET A 313 -3.53 14.93 1.41
N ASP A 314 -3.19 14.68 0.16
CA ASP A 314 -3.82 13.69 -0.69
C ASP A 314 -3.29 12.29 -0.37
N CYS A 315 -4.16 11.27 -0.36
CA CYS A 315 -3.78 9.91 0.01
C CYS A 315 -4.14 8.90 -1.09
N GLN A 316 -3.74 7.66 -0.88
CA GLN A 316 -3.90 6.56 -1.86
C GLN A 316 -5.35 6.11 -2.05
N GLY A 317 -6.26 6.43 -1.13
CA GLY A 317 -7.62 5.90 -1.16
C GLY A 317 -8.34 6.16 -2.49
N PRO A 318 -8.53 7.41 -2.88
CA PRO A 318 -9.15 7.77 -4.17
C PRO A 318 -8.33 7.33 -5.38
N ALA A 319 -7.01 7.25 -5.26
CA ALA A 319 -6.11 6.81 -6.34
C ALA A 319 -6.25 5.32 -6.73
N ARG A 320 -6.93 4.51 -5.91
CA ARG A 320 -7.20 3.08 -6.17
C ARG A 320 -8.52 2.84 -6.91
N ALA A 321 -9.13 3.88 -7.43
CA ALA A 321 -10.29 3.80 -8.32
C ALA A 321 -9.86 3.78 -9.79
N SER A 322 -10.79 3.44 -10.67
CA SER A 322 -10.64 3.72 -12.09
C SER A 322 -10.45 5.23 -12.28
N MET A 323 -9.53 5.64 -13.15
CA MET A 323 -9.12 7.04 -13.33
C MET A 323 -8.54 7.71 -12.06
N GLY A 324 -8.09 6.92 -11.08
CA GLY A 324 -7.61 7.42 -9.79
C GLY A 324 -6.34 8.27 -9.87
N GLU A 325 -5.50 8.11 -10.89
CA GLU A 325 -4.35 8.97 -11.18
C GLU A 325 -4.74 10.43 -11.40
N GLN A 326 -5.95 10.71 -11.88
CA GLN A 326 -6.42 12.09 -12.10
C GLN A 326 -6.64 12.84 -10.79
N TYR A 327 -7.04 12.14 -9.73
CA TYR A 327 -7.13 12.70 -8.39
C TYR A 327 -5.79 13.26 -7.89
N ASN A 328 -4.74 12.44 -7.94
CA ASN A 328 -3.42 12.91 -7.49
C ASN A 328 -2.84 13.98 -8.41
N ARG A 329 -3.05 13.89 -9.72
CA ARG A 329 -2.62 14.93 -10.68
C ARG A 329 -3.33 16.28 -10.42
N ALA A 330 -4.62 16.24 -10.10
CA ALA A 330 -5.38 17.45 -9.73
C ALA A 330 -4.87 18.05 -8.41
N ALA A 331 -4.56 17.22 -7.39
CA ALA A 331 -3.98 17.67 -6.14
C ALA A 331 -2.59 18.30 -6.34
N ILE A 332 -1.74 17.69 -7.17
CA ILE A 332 -0.44 18.24 -7.57
C ILE A 332 -0.64 19.62 -8.24
N THR A 333 -1.62 19.76 -9.13
CA THR A 333 -1.88 21.02 -9.80
C THR A 333 -2.31 22.10 -8.82
N LEU A 334 -3.25 21.81 -7.90
CA LEU A 334 -3.71 22.77 -6.87
C LEU A 334 -2.58 23.24 -5.95
N THR A 335 -1.71 22.35 -5.50
CA THR A 335 -0.61 22.74 -4.61
C THR A 335 0.43 23.60 -5.33
N ASN A 336 0.67 23.35 -6.63
CA ASN A 336 1.54 24.18 -7.46
C ASN A 336 0.92 25.56 -7.76
N MET A 337 -0.37 25.60 -8.08
CA MET A 337 -1.08 26.87 -8.31
C MET A 337 -1.00 27.84 -7.13
N THR A 338 -0.92 27.30 -5.92
CA THR A 338 -0.87 28.09 -4.69
C THR A 338 0.54 28.29 -4.15
N GLY A 339 1.57 27.77 -4.84
CA GLY A 339 2.97 27.94 -4.48
C GLY A 339 3.35 27.29 -3.14
N ASN A 340 2.73 26.15 -2.77
CA ASN A 340 3.00 25.43 -1.53
C ASN A 340 4.10 24.36 -1.65
N VAL A 341 4.59 24.07 -2.87
CA VAL A 341 5.66 23.09 -3.10
C VAL A 341 7.01 23.63 -2.67
N GLY A 342 7.82 22.79 -2.01
CA GLY A 342 9.18 23.17 -1.58
C GLY A 342 9.23 24.14 -0.41
N LYS A 343 8.12 24.38 0.28
CA LYS A 343 8.01 25.33 1.41
C LYS A 343 7.62 24.61 2.69
N PRO A 344 8.23 24.95 3.85
CA PRO A 344 7.79 24.42 5.15
C PRO A 344 6.30 24.68 5.40
N GLY A 345 5.59 23.66 5.90
CA GLY A 345 4.15 23.73 6.15
C GLY A 345 3.27 23.64 4.91
N GLY A 346 3.86 23.52 3.71
CA GLY A 346 3.18 23.21 2.46
C GLY A 346 3.09 21.70 2.19
N SER A 347 2.90 21.35 0.94
CA SER A 347 2.97 19.96 0.46
C SER A 347 3.23 19.93 -1.04
N ALA A 348 3.78 18.84 -1.55
CA ALA A 348 3.89 18.60 -2.99
C ALA A 348 2.74 17.78 -3.54
N CYS A 349 1.97 17.12 -2.70
CA CYS A 349 0.95 16.14 -3.07
C CYS A 349 1.52 14.92 -3.82
N GLY A 350 0.68 13.99 -4.24
CA GLY A 350 1.10 12.81 -5.01
C GLY A 350 0.89 11.49 -4.29
N GLY A 351 -0.07 11.39 -3.38
CA GLY A 351 -0.52 10.14 -2.78
C GLY A 351 0.51 9.52 -1.84
N LEU A 352 1.00 8.32 -2.15
CA LEU A 352 1.83 7.51 -1.24
C LEU A 352 3.03 8.28 -0.68
N MET A 353 3.81 8.87 -1.56
CA MET A 353 5.03 9.57 -1.17
C MET A 353 4.79 11.07 -0.96
N GLY A 354 3.54 11.54 -1.14
CA GLY A 354 3.09 12.90 -0.87
C GLY A 354 2.62 13.12 0.56
N ILE A 355 2.27 12.07 1.29
CA ILE A 355 1.96 12.14 2.72
C ILE A 355 3.26 12.31 3.52
N PRO A 356 3.20 12.81 4.78
CA PRO A 356 4.38 13.25 5.50
C PRO A 356 5.26 12.08 5.94
N TYR A 357 6.12 11.63 5.06
CA TYR A 357 7.07 10.54 5.32
C TYR A 357 8.48 11.02 5.67
N GLY A 358 8.94 12.13 5.07
CA GLY A 358 10.29 12.63 5.24
C GLY A 358 11.32 11.93 4.34
N HIS A 359 12.59 11.98 4.74
CA HIS A 359 13.69 11.40 3.97
C HIS A 359 13.59 9.88 3.85
N MET A 360 13.78 9.34 2.65
CA MET A 360 13.81 7.91 2.40
C MET A 360 15.22 7.41 2.11
N PHE A 361 15.69 6.50 2.96
CA PHE A 361 16.95 5.80 2.71
C PHE A 361 16.83 4.83 1.54
N ARG A 362 17.91 4.67 0.78
CA ARG A 362 18.01 3.63 -0.23
C ARG A 362 17.88 2.25 0.43
N SER A 363 17.19 1.33 -0.23
CA SER A 363 17.09 -0.05 0.25
C SER A 363 18.46 -0.73 0.20
N ALA A 364 18.80 -1.43 1.26
CA ALA A 364 19.83 -2.46 1.23
C ALA A 364 19.20 -3.81 0.88
N GLY A 365 20.01 -4.75 0.39
CA GLY A 365 19.54 -6.10 0.07
C GLY A 365 20.57 -6.87 -0.75
N ILE A 366 20.38 -8.19 -0.84
CA ILE A 366 21.23 -9.06 -1.67
C ILE A 366 21.22 -8.55 -3.11
N PRO A 367 22.40 -8.47 -3.77
CA PRO A 367 22.47 -8.10 -5.18
C PRO A 367 21.57 -9.00 -6.03
N GLY A 368 20.58 -8.38 -6.68
CA GLY A 368 19.65 -9.10 -7.55
C GLY A 368 20.30 -9.51 -8.88
N MET A 369 19.72 -10.51 -9.50
CA MET A 369 20.03 -10.91 -10.88
C MET A 369 18.89 -10.47 -11.81
N ARG A 370 19.25 -10.04 -13.02
CA ARG A 370 18.23 -9.75 -14.04
C ARG A 370 17.49 -11.03 -14.40
N ASN A 371 16.18 -10.99 -14.37
CA ASN A 371 15.34 -12.12 -14.74
C ASN A 371 15.47 -12.41 -16.26
N PRO A 372 15.99 -13.58 -16.66
CA PRO A 372 16.18 -13.92 -18.08
C PRO A 372 14.85 -13.94 -18.88
N ALA A 373 13.74 -14.32 -18.24
CA ALA A 373 12.42 -14.34 -18.90
C ALA A 373 11.95 -12.94 -19.34
N GLU A 374 12.54 -11.87 -18.78
CA GLU A 374 12.32 -10.48 -19.20
C GLU A 374 13.40 -9.98 -20.19
N ALA A 375 14.30 -10.83 -20.69
CA ALA A 375 15.36 -10.43 -21.60
C ALA A 375 14.80 -10.05 -22.99
N GLY A 376 15.46 -9.09 -23.65
CA GLY A 376 15.08 -8.57 -24.98
C GLY A 376 13.94 -7.53 -24.91
N GLY A 377 14.00 -6.51 -25.75
CA GLY A 377 13.02 -5.42 -25.87
C GLY A 377 13.36 -4.16 -25.07
N PRO A 378 12.57 -3.08 -25.20
CA PRO A 378 12.88 -1.75 -24.66
C PRO A 378 12.93 -1.73 -23.13
N SER A 379 13.68 -0.77 -22.59
CA SER A 379 13.66 -0.54 -21.14
C SER A 379 12.28 -0.08 -20.71
N ILE A 380 11.75 -0.73 -19.64
CA ILE A 380 10.50 -0.32 -19.01
C ILE A 380 10.71 0.64 -17.84
N ARG A 381 11.97 0.99 -17.54
CA ARG A 381 12.29 1.87 -16.41
C ARG A 381 11.92 3.31 -16.77
N GLY A 382 11.08 3.92 -15.95
CA GLY A 382 10.66 5.31 -16.12
C GLY A 382 9.66 5.59 -17.25
N THR A 383 9.22 4.57 -18.02
CA THR A 383 8.17 4.78 -19.01
C THR A 383 6.82 5.03 -18.36
N LEU A 384 6.03 5.93 -18.95
CA LEU A 384 4.61 6.13 -18.63
C LEU A 384 3.69 5.32 -19.55
N ASP A 385 4.23 4.70 -20.61
CA ASP A 385 3.47 3.79 -21.46
C ASP A 385 3.28 2.44 -20.75
N LEU A 386 2.06 2.22 -20.28
CA LEU A 386 1.68 1.00 -19.57
C LEU A 386 1.79 -0.24 -20.49
N ASN A 387 1.51 -0.10 -21.77
CA ASN A 387 1.55 -1.22 -22.73
C ASN A 387 2.96 -1.80 -22.83
N LEU A 388 4.00 -0.96 -22.83
CA LEU A 388 5.40 -1.43 -22.84
C LEU A 388 5.75 -2.29 -21.61
N ARG A 389 5.12 -2.03 -20.47
CA ARG A 389 5.30 -2.81 -19.24
C ARG A 389 4.56 -4.14 -19.30
N LEU A 390 3.36 -4.13 -19.82
CA LEU A 390 2.47 -5.31 -19.88
C LEU A 390 2.90 -6.36 -20.93
N VAL A 391 3.71 -5.98 -21.89
CA VAL A 391 4.33 -6.96 -22.84
C VAL A 391 5.17 -8.03 -22.12
N ARG A 392 5.67 -7.74 -20.91
CA ARG A 392 6.59 -8.64 -20.18
C ARG A 392 6.09 -9.10 -18.83
N ARG A 393 5.14 -8.36 -18.26
CA ARG A 393 4.63 -8.58 -16.90
C ARG A 393 3.13 -8.59 -16.90
N ILE A 394 2.56 -9.28 -15.93
CA ILE A 394 1.11 -9.31 -15.73
C ILE A 394 0.75 -8.16 -14.79
N HIS A 395 -0.26 -7.35 -15.16
CA HIS A 395 -0.77 -6.35 -14.22
C HIS A 395 -1.27 -7.02 -12.94
N THR A 396 -0.90 -6.46 -11.79
CA THR A 396 -1.14 -7.07 -10.47
C THR A 396 -2.60 -7.46 -10.23
N ASN A 397 -3.58 -6.69 -10.75
CA ASN A 397 -5.01 -6.98 -10.61
C ASN A 397 -5.57 -7.92 -11.69
N ARG A 398 -4.76 -8.30 -12.70
CA ARG A 398 -5.15 -9.20 -13.80
C ARG A 398 -4.52 -10.60 -13.68
N VAL A 399 -3.91 -10.91 -12.55
CA VAL A 399 -3.17 -12.16 -12.37
C VAL A 399 -4.04 -13.39 -12.56
N PHE A 400 -5.26 -13.39 -12.03
CA PHE A 400 -6.19 -14.52 -12.17
C PHE A 400 -6.70 -14.69 -13.62
N ASP A 401 -6.92 -13.58 -14.30
CA ASP A 401 -7.31 -13.59 -15.69
C ASP A 401 -6.20 -14.15 -16.59
N ALA A 402 -4.95 -13.73 -16.31
CA ALA A 402 -3.77 -14.24 -17.00
C ALA A 402 -3.53 -15.74 -16.78
N MET A 403 -3.76 -16.23 -15.56
CA MET A 403 -3.64 -17.67 -15.24
C MET A 403 -4.70 -18.51 -15.97
N LEU A 404 -5.90 -17.96 -16.23
CA LEU A 404 -6.98 -18.66 -16.91
C LEU A 404 -6.86 -18.62 -18.43
N HIS A 405 -6.37 -17.52 -18.99
CA HIS A 405 -6.51 -17.23 -20.41
C HIS A 405 -5.17 -17.06 -21.15
N GLY A 406 -4.09 -16.82 -20.45
CA GLY A 406 -2.72 -16.80 -20.95
C GLY A 406 -2.50 -15.96 -22.21
N THR A 407 -1.63 -16.44 -23.07
CA THR A 407 -1.23 -15.77 -24.33
C THR A 407 -2.39 -15.58 -25.31
N ALA A 408 -3.38 -16.44 -25.27
CA ALA A 408 -4.60 -16.32 -26.11
C ALA A 408 -5.39 -15.04 -25.80
N ALA A 409 -5.28 -14.50 -24.58
CA ALA A 409 -5.88 -13.23 -24.16
C ALA A 409 -4.90 -12.05 -24.16
N GLY A 410 -3.71 -12.21 -24.78
CA GLY A 410 -2.69 -11.17 -24.91
C GLY A 410 -1.75 -11.02 -23.68
N TYR A 411 -1.78 -11.96 -22.74
CA TYR A 411 -0.82 -11.97 -21.62
C TYR A 411 0.56 -12.46 -22.05
N PRO A 412 1.64 -12.10 -21.32
CA PRO A 412 3.01 -12.42 -21.73
C PRO A 412 3.36 -13.91 -21.67
N ALA A 413 2.53 -14.73 -21.00
CA ALA A 413 2.79 -16.15 -20.81
C ALA A 413 1.53 -16.95 -20.47
N ASP A 414 1.58 -18.24 -20.76
CA ASP A 414 0.66 -19.25 -20.23
C ASP A 414 1.25 -19.78 -18.91
N ILE A 415 0.57 -19.51 -17.80
CA ILE A 415 1.05 -19.86 -16.48
C ILE A 415 0.60 -21.27 -16.11
N HIS A 416 1.56 -22.15 -15.78
CA HIS A 416 1.33 -23.54 -15.39
C HIS A 416 1.82 -23.85 -13.97
N ALA A 417 2.79 -23.07 -13.45
CA ALA A 417 3.21 -23.20 -12.06
C ALA A 417 3.29 -21.83 -11.38
N ALA A 418 3.12 -21.80 -10.06
CA ALA A 418 3.24 -20.58 -9.28
C ALA A 418 3.99 -20.80 -7.97
N TRP A 419 4.86 -19.83 -7.61
CA TRP A 419 5.46 -19.72 -6.27
C TRP A 419 5.06 -18.41 -5.61
N PHE A 420 4.43 -18.50 -4.43
CA PHE A 420 3.98 -17.39 -3.63
C PHE A 420 4.87 -17.22 -2.39
N ALA A 421 5.71 -16.18 -2.36
CA ALA A 421 6.58 -15.88 -1.23
C ALA A 421 5.97 -14.79 -0.34
N GLY A 422 5.13 -15.18 0.64
CA GLY A 422 4.51 -14.28 1.61
C GLY A 422 3.38 -13.40 1.08
N GLY A 423 2.96 -13.55 -0.16
CA GLY A 423 1.86 -12.77 -0.77
C GLY A 423 0.51 -13.49 -0.67
N ASN A 424 -0.47 -12.89 0.00
CA ASN A 424 -1.82 -13.48 0.11
C ASN A 424 -2.73 -12.99 -1.03
N VAL A 425 -2.47 -13.45 -2.26
CA VAL A 425 -3.21 -13.01 -3.47
C VAL A 425 -4.72 -13.29 -3.37
N MET A 426 -5.13 -14.36 -2.65
CA MET A 426 -6.52 -14.71 -2.40
C MET A 426 -7.23 -13.86 -1.32
N THR A 427 -6.61 -12.73 -0.94
CA THR A 427 -7.26 -11.66 -0.15
C THR A 427 -6.91 -10.28 -0.67
N GLN A 428 -5.90 -10.16 -1.56
CA GLN A 428 -5.40 -8.87 -2.04
C GLN A 428 -5.98 -8.47 -3.40
N ARG A 429 -6.32 -9.43 -4.27
CA ARG A 429 -6.77 -9.16 -5.64
C ARG A 429 -8.28 -9.10 -5.74
N GLY A 430 -8.79 -8.38 -6.73
CA GLY A 430 -10.23 -8.36 -7.02
C GLY A 430 -10.75 -9.68 -7.59
N ASN A 431 -12.06 -9.90 -7.48
CA ASN A 431 -12.76 -11.04 -8.08
C ASN A 431 -12.22 -12.41 -7.64
N LEU A 432 -12.27 -12.69 -6.33
CA LEU A 432 -11.68 -13.91 -5.74
C LEU A 432 -12.33 -15.21 -6.23
N ASN A 433 -13.59 -15.18 -6.67
CA ASN A 433 -14.22 -16.35 -7.29
C ASN A 433 -13.56 -16.73 -8.63
N LYS A 434 -13.03 -15.74 -9.38
CA LYS A 434 -12.16 -15.99 -10.53
C LYS A 434 -10.81 -16.55 -10.05
N GLY A 435 -10.29 -16.04 -8.92
CA GLY A 435 -9.07 -16.51 -8.30
C GLY A 435 -9.11 -17.99 -7.89
N ASP A 436 -10.22 -18.44 -7.33
CA ASP A 436 -10.45 -19.85 -7.00
C ASP A 436 -10.28 -20.75 -8.23
N LYS A 437 -10.95 -20.38 -9.33
CA LYS A 437 -10.84 -21.11 -10.61
C LYS A 437 -9.43 -21.08 -11.16
N ALA A 438 -8.77 -19.93 -11.11
CA ALA A 438 -7.43 -19.73 -11.66
C ALA A 438 -6.38 -20.59 -10.93
N LEU A 439 -6.37 -20.58 -9.60
CA LEU A 439 -5.40 -21.34 -8.83
C LEU A 439 -5.66 -22.86 -8.90
N LYS A 440 -6.91 -23.27 -9.03
CA LYS A 440 -7.27 -24.69 -9.25
C LYS A 440 -6.81 -25.23 -10.61
N ALA A 441 -6.67 -24.36 -11.62
CA ALA A 441 -6.28 -24.74 -12.97
C ALA A 441 -4.78 -24.97 -13.17
N LEU A 442 -3.91 -24.50 -12.24
CA LEU A 442 -2.46 -24.63 -12.38
C LEU A 442 -1.99 -26.07 -12.19
N ASP A 443 -0.93 -26.47 -12.90
CA ASP A 443 -0.32 -27.81 -12.80
C ASP A 443 0.39 -28.02 -11.47
N PHE A 444 1.05 -26.97 -10.95
CA PHE A 444 1.77 -27.02 -9.66
C PHE A 444 1.81 -25.65 -8.97
N THR A 445 1.67 -25.67 -7.65
CA THR A 445 1.78 -24.45 -6.85
C THR A 445 2.54 -24.70 -5.55
N CYS A 446 3.41 -23.77 -5.17
CA CYS A 446 4.05 -23.77 -3.87
C CYS A 446 4.09 -22.38 -3.26
N GLY A 447 4.29 -22.32 -1.94
CA GLY A 447 4.35 -21.05 -1.25
C GLY A 447 5.00 -21.14 0.11
N GLN A 448 5.32 -19.98 0.68
CA GLN A 448 5.91 -19.85 2.00
C GLN A 448 5.22 -18.73 2.77
N ASP A 449 4.81 -19.03 4.00
CA ASP A 449 4.12 -18.08 4.87
C ASP A 449 4.22 -18.51 6.35
N LEU A 450 3.78 -17.63 7.26
CA LEU A 450 3.64 -17.89 8.69
C LEU A 450 2.42 -18.78 9.00
N PHE A 451 1.40 -18.73 8.17
CA PHE A 451 0.11 -19.40 8.37
C PHE A 451 -0.42 -20.02 7.08
N LEU A 452 -1.35 -20.94 7.20
CA LEU A 452 -2.10 -21.47 6.08
C LEU A 452 -3.16 -20.44 5.61
N THR A 453 -2.66 -19.35 5.03
CA THR A 453 -3.48 -18.26 4.47
C THR A 453 -4.36 -18.76 3.32
N PRO A 454 -5.42 -18.02 2.91
CA PRO A 454 -6.20 -18.40 1.73
C PRO A 454 -5.36 -18.77 0.50
N THR A 455 -4.28 -18.06 0.22
CA THR A 455 -3.38 -18.42 -0.90
C THR A 455 -2.66 -19.75 -0.65
N MET A 456 -2.12 -19.96 0.55
CA MET A 456 -1.40 -21.19 0.90
C MET A 456 -2.28 -22.45 0.82
N ARG A 457 -3.62 -22.30 1.00
CA ARG A 457 -4.56 -23.43 0.84
C ARG A 457 -4.64 -23.97 -0.59
N TYR A 458 -4.21 -23.19 -1.58
CA TYR A 458 -4.14 -23.62 -2.99
C TYR A 458 -2.77 -24.18 -3.35
N CYS A 459 -1.78 -24.10 -2.46
CA CYS A 459 -0.44 -24.64 -2.73
C CYS A 459 -0.38 -26.16 -2.53
N ASP A 460 0.37 -26.84 -3.39
CA ASP A 460 0.67 -28.26 -3.25
C ASP A 460 1.73 -28.49 -2.18
N ILE A 461 2.69 -27.55 -2.06
CA ILE A 461 3.72 -27.54 -1.00
C ILE A 461 3.69 -26.17 -0.30
N VAL A 462 3.66 -26.18 1.03
CA VAL A 462 3.72 -24.98 1.88
C VAL A 462 4.93 -25.06 2.81
N LEU A 463 5.77 -24.02 2.78
CA LEU A 463 6.99 -23.90 3.55
C LEU A 463 6.80 -22.96 4.74
N PRO A 464 7.21 -23.33 5.97
CA PRO A 464 7.08 -22.49 7.15
C PRO A 464 8.20 -21.45 7.20
N VAL A 465 7.86 -20.18 7.42
CA VAL A 465 8.85 -19.09 7.51
C VAL A 465 9.07 -18.61 8.94
N ALA A 466 10.27 -18.09 9.20
CA ALA A 466 10.65 -17.43 10.44
C ALA A 466 9.99 -16.06 10.54
N SER A 467 9.49 -15.70 11.73
CA SER A 467 8.98 -14.36 12.04
C SER A 467 10.11 -13.36 12.27
N PHE A 468 9.75 -12.07 12.46
CA PHE A 468 10.74 -11.03 12.73
C PHE A 468 11.54 -11.24 14.03
N ALA A 469 10.97 -11.93 15.04
CA ALA A 469 11.64 -12.20 16.30
C ALA A 469 12.61 -13.41 16.24
N GLU A 470 12.60 -14.14 15.13
CA GLU A 470 13.36 -15.38 14.92
C GLU A 470 14.58 -15.20 14.00
N LYS A 471 14.92 -13.95 13.62
CA LYS A 471 16.01 -13.60 12.69
C LYS A 471 16.57 -12.22 12.99
N ASN A 472 17.83 -11.97 12.59
CA ASN A 472 18.37 -10.61 12.56
C ASN A 472 18.11 -9.97 11.22
N ASP A 473 17.81 -8.67 11.19
CA ASP A 473 17.64 -7.95 9.92
C ASP A 473 17.89 -6.45 10.09
N LEU A 474 18.19 -5.77 8.98
CA LEU A 474 18.18 -4.33 8.89
C LEU A 474 16.84 -3.87 8.34
N THR A 475 16.27 -2.84 8.95
CA THR A 475 15.06 -2.21 8.41
C THR A 475 15.16 -0.69 8.43
N ARG A 476 14.34 -0.08 7.62
CA ARG A 476 14.13 1.36 7.56
C ARG A 476 12.67 1.67 7.73
N PRO A 477 12.29 2.88 8.17
CA PRO A 477 10.88 3.26 8.21
C PRO A 477 10.23 3.08 6.82
N TRP A 478 8.99 2.65 6.81
CA TRP A 478 8.24 2.54 5.57
C TRP A 478 7.20 3.68 5.47
N PRO A 479 7.22 4.41 4.38
CA PRO A 479 8.25 4.39 3.33
C PRO A 479 9.51 5.17 3.71
N SER A 480 9.50 6.02 4.72
CA SER A 480 10.64 6.85 5.11
C SER A 480 10.57 7.38 6.55
N GLY A 481 11.64 7.97 7.00
CA GLY A 481 11.82 8.61 8.30
C GLY A 481 13.29 8.73 8.65
N PRO A 482 13.65 9.61 9.61
CA PRO A 482 15.04 9.91 9.95
C PRO A 482 15.64 8.89 10.93
N TYR A 483 15.49 7.60 10.66
CA TYR A 483 16.09 6.53 11.48
C TYR A 483 16.29 5.23 10.69
N LEU A 484 17.22 4.43 11.16
CA LEU A 484 17.48 3.05 10.72
C LEU A 484 17.32 2.13 11.92
N THR A 485 16.86 0.91 11.72
CA THR A 485 16.68 -0.07 12.79
C THR A 485 17.40 -1.38 12.49
N TYR A 486 17.96 -1.97 13.54
CA TYR A 486 18.45 -3.33 13.58
C TYR A 486 17.45 -4.17 14.36
N ALA A 487 16.85 -5.15 13.72
CA ALA A 487 15.97 -6.11 14.36
C ALA A 487 16.81 -7.28 14.88
N ASN A 488 16.98 -7.37 16.19
CA ASN A 488 17.71 -8.47 16.79
C ASN A 488 16.84 -9.73 16.89
N LYS A 489 17.41 -10.88 16.60
CA LYS A 489 16.82 -12.19 16.87
C LYS A 489 16.60 -12.34 18.39
N ALA A 490 15.36 -12.56 18.79
CA ALA A 490 14.99 -12.72 20.19
C ALA A 490 14.82 -14.17 20.62
N ILE A 491 14.37 -15.04 19.71
CA ILE A 491 14.14 -16.46 19.95
C ILE A 491 14.67 -17.30 18.79
N GLU A 492 14.90 -18.59 19.03
CA GLU A 492 15.16 -19.52 17.96
C GLU A 492 13.90 -19.74 17.09
N PRO A 493 14.07 -20.05 15.79
CA PRO A 493 12.94 -20.39 14.93
C PRO A 493 12.07 -21.50 15.49
N LEU A 494 10.75 -21.31 15.46
CA LEU A 494 9.80 -22.30 15.96
C LEU A 494 9.74 -23.53 15.04
N GLY A 495 9.90 -24.72 15.62
CA GLY A 495 9.88 -25.95 14.84
C GLY A 495 11.03 -26.02 13.82
N GLU A 496 10.68 -26.19 12.55
CA GLU A 496 11.63 -26.26 11.44
C GLU A 496 11.55 -25.00 10.52
N CYS A 497 11.05 -23.88 11.04
CA CYS A 497 10.94 -22.63 10.26
C CYS A 497 12.31 -22.17 9.76
N LYS A 498 12.35 -21.70 8.52
CA LYS A 498 13.53 -21.10 7.90
C LYS A 498 13.23 -19.67 7.46
N THR A 499 14.26 -18.85 7.33
CA THR A 499 14.10 -17.51 6.77
C THR A 499 13.95 -17.58 5.25
N ASP A 500 13.37 -16.56 4.64
CA ASP A 500 13.22 -16.48 3.18
C ASP A 500 14.58 -16.58 2.45
N TRP A 501 15.63 -16.00 3.05
CA TRP A 501 17.00 -16.11 2.57
C TRP A 501 17.48 -17.56 2.57
N GLN A 502 17.28 -18.31 3.66
CA GLN A 502 17.65 -19.73 3.76
C GLN A 502 16.85 -20.60 2.76
N ILE A 503 15.58 -20.29 2.54
CA ILE A 503 14.74 -21.01 1.55
C ILE A 503 15.29 -20.82 0.13
N GLY A 504 15.68 -19.57 -0.21
CA GLY A 504 16.31 -19.27 -1.50
C GLY A 504 17.64 -20.02 -1.70
N ASN A 505 18.46 -20.11 -0.65
CA ASN A 505 19.73 -20.82 -0.67
C ASN A 505 19.52 -22.34 -0.84
N LEU A 506 18.55 -22.93 -0.09
CA LEU A 506 18.19 -24.35 -0.24
C LEU A 506 17.70 -24.68 -1.66
N PHE A 507 16.88 -23.80 -2.24
CA PHE A 507 16.43 -23.99 -3.62
C PHE A 507 17.60 -23.93 -4.61
N ALA A 508 18.53 -22.97 -4.43
CA ALA A 508 19.72 -22.87 -5.27
C ALA A 508 20.60 -24.14 -5.18
N GLU A 509 20.83 -24.65 -3.96
CA GLU A 509 21.56 -25.90 -3.74
C GLU A 509 20.89 -27.09 -4.46
N LYS A 510 19.58 -27.23 -4.33
CA LYS A 510 18.81 -28.33 -4.94
C LYS A 510 18.78 -28.30 -6.48
N ILE A 511 18.95 -27.13 -7.08
CA ILE A 511 19.12 -27.01 -8.55
C ILE A 511 20.59 -27.07 -8.99
N GLY A 512 21.52 -27.42 -8.08
CA GLY A 512 22.92 -27.68 -8.37
C GLY A 512 23.84 -26.43 -8.35
N ILE A 513 23.41 -25.33 -7.74
CA ILE A 513 24.20 -24.10 -7.59
C ILE A 513 24.80 -24.07 -6.18
N ASN A 514 26.03 -24.61 -6.03
CA ASN A 514 26.64 -24.80 -4.72
C ASN A 514 27.38 -23.55 -4.19
N ASP A 515 27.72 -22.60 -5.05
CA ASP A 515 28.39 -21.33 -4.75
C ASP A 515 27.43 -20.12 -4.77
N PHE A 516 26.16 -20.37 -4.49
CA PHE A 516 25.11 -19.37 -4.59
C PHE A 516 25.27 -18.22 -3.58
N ASP A 517 25.65 -18.56 -2.34
CA ASP A 517 25.83 -17.60 -1.24
C ASP A 517 26.85 -18.16 -0.21
N GLU A 518 27.98 -17.47 -0.08
CA GLU A 518 29.08 -17.86 0.82
C GLU A 518 29.09 -17.06 2.13
N HIS A 519 28.15 -16.11 2.30
CA HIS A 519 28.14 -15.21 3.45
C HIS A 519 27.19 -15.72 4.54
N THR A 520 27.61 -15.51 5.78
CA THR A 520 26.74 -15.66 6.95
C THR A 520 25.75 -14.49 7.06
N GLU A 521 24.73 -14.64 7.89
CA GLU A 521 23.75 -13.57 8.18
C GLU A 521 24.44 -12.29 8.65
N ASP A 522 25.37 -12.38 9.60
CA ASP A 522 26.09 -11.20 10.15
C ASP A 522 27.00 -10.53 9.10
N GLU A 523 27.67 -11.30 8.27
CA GLU A 523 28.49 -10.76 7.17
C GLU A 523 27.65 -9.99 6.16
N TRP A 524 26.48 -10.53 5.75
CA TRP A 524 25.57 -9.79 4.88
C TRP A 524 25.10 -8.47 5.48
N LEU A 525 24.70 -8.49 6.75
CA LEU A 525 24.21 -7.28 7.42
C LEU A 525 25.30 -6.21 7.56
N ARG A 526 26.57 -6.59 7.78
CA ARG A 526 27.72 -5.68 7.72
C ARG A 526 27.93 -5.13 6.32
N LEU A 527 27.98 -6.00 5.31
CA LEU A 527 28.16 -5.60 3.91
C LEU A 527 27.08 -4.63 3.43
N PHE A 528 25.83 -4.78 3.88
CA PHE A 528 24.77 -3.84 3.53
C PHE A 528 25.01 -2.43 4.06
N ILE A 529 25.64 -2.28 5.22
CA ILE A 529 26.02 -0.98 5.75
C ILE A 529 27.26 -0.45 5.02
N GLU A 530 28.28 -1.27 4.84
CA GLU A 530 29.55 -0.88 4.21
C GLU A 530 29.39 -0.48 2.75
N ASN A 531 28.56 -1.18 2.01
CA ASN A 531 28.34 -0.97 0.58
C ASN A 531 27.23 0.05 0.25
N ASN A 532 26.47 0.51 1.24
CA ASN A 532 25.51 1.58 1.07
C ASN A 532 26.10 2.89 1.60
N PRO A 533 26.48 3.85 0.72
CA PRO A 533 27.13 5.09 1.16
C PRO A 533 26.34 5.85 2.22
N GLU A 534 25.02 5.87 2.08
CA GLU A 534 24.11 6.55 3.00
C GLU A 534 24.07 5.86 4.39
N TYR A 535 24.04 4.53 4.44
CA TYR A 535 24.11 3.78 5.71
C TYR A 535 25.49 3.96 6.35
N LYS A 536 26.56 3.85 5.58
CA LYS A 536 27.94 4.05 6.01
C LYS A 536 28.20 5.45 6.56
N GLU A 537 27.53 6.47 6.01
CA GLU A 537 27.60 7.83 6.51
C GLU A 537 27.08 7.92 7.95
N HIS A 538 25.98 7.24 8.24
CA HIS A 538 25.31 7.34 9.52
C HIS A 538 25.75 6.28 10.54
N ILE A 539 26.00 5.04 10.12
CA ILE A 539 26.39 3.92 10.99
C ILE A 539 27.92 3.77 10.97
N LYS A 540 28.60 4.34 11.96
CA LYS A 540 30.07 4.28 12.09
C LYS A 540 30.55 3.07 12.89
N ASP A 541 29.68 2.49 13.73
CA ASP A 541 29.94 1.35 14.59
C ASP A 541 28.79 0.37 14.48
N TYR A 542 28.99 -0.72 13.78
CA TYR A 542 28.00 -1.76 13.55
C TYR A 542 27.55 -2.44 14.84
N ASP A 543 28.53 -2.78 15.72
CA ASP A 543 28.20 -3.55 16.93
C ASP A 543 27.43 -2.69 17.92
N LYS A 544 27.74 -1.41 18.01
CA LYS A 544 26.96 -0.44 18.78
C LYS A 544 25.55 -0.31 18.21
N PHE A 545 25.39 -0.16 16.88
CA PHE A 545 24.08 -0.08 16.23
C PHE A 545 23.24 -1.33 16.46
N LYS A 546 23.85 -2.52 16.35
CA LYS A 546 23.21 -3.81 16.66
C LYS A 546 22.72 -3.87 18.11
N ALA A 547 23.54 -3.44 19.06
CA ALA A 547 23.20 -3.42 20.49
C ALA A 547 22.08 -2.41 20.81
N GLU A 548 22.14 -1.21 20.21
CA GLU A 548 21.14 -0.16 20.41
C GLU A 548 19.83 -0.42 19.64
N GLY A 549 19.85 -1.23 18.56
CA GLY A 549 18.70 -1.59 17.75
C GLY A 549 18.11 -0.46 16.91
N ILE A 550 18.56 0.76 17.08
CA ILE A 550 18.09 1.94 16.34
C ILE A 550 19.19 3.00 16.26
N HIS A 551 19.32 3.59 15.08
CA HIS A 551 20.09 4.81 14.85
C HIS A 551 19.15 5.92 14.36
N ARG A 552 19.04 7.01 15.14
CA ARG A 552 18.27 8.21 14.78
C ARG A 552 19.18 9.23 14.12
N ILE A 553 18.75 9.74 12.98
CA ILE A 553 19.45 10.80 12.26
C ILE A 553 18.97 12.13 12.81
N LYS A 554 19.93 12.94 13.27
CA LYS A 554 19.63 14.29 13.71
C LYS A 554 19.37 15.15 12.48
N MET A 555 18.18 15.73 12.43
CA MET A 555 17.80 16.73 11.43
C MET A 555 17.91 18.11 12.08
N ASP A 556 18.56 19.05 11.40
CA ASP A 556 18.67 20.44 11.88
C ASP A 556 17.38 21.23 11.62
N ASP A 557 16.61 20.80 10.61
CA ASP A 557 15.32 21.36 10.22
C ASP A 557 14.37 20.25 9.72
N THR A 558 13.09 20.56 9.52
CA THR A 558 12.14 19.62 8.93
C THR A 558 12.51 19.29 7.49
N TYR A 559 12.31 18.02 7.11
CA TYR A 559 12.48 17.63 5.72
C TYR A 559 11.34 18.20 4.86
N VAL A 560 11.68 18.98 3.85
CA VAL A 560 10.76 19.54 2.88
C VAL A 560 11.12 19.02 1.49
N ALA A 561 10.20 18.26 0.88
CA ALA A 561 10.39 17.75 -0.47
C ALA A 561 10.55 18.90 -1.47
N PHE A 562 11.46 18.74 -2.41
CA PHE A 562 11.77 19.71 -3.47
C PHE A 562 12.28 21.08 -2.98
N ARG A 563 12.74 21.19 -1.72
CA ARG A 563 13.32 22.45 -1.23
C ARG A 563 14.50 22.89 -2.11
N LYS A 564 15.41 21.96 -2.46
CA LYS A 564 16.59 22.27 -3.29
C LYS A 564 16.22 22.71 -4.70
N GLU A 565 15.25 22.04 -5.30
CA GLU A 565 14.73 22.32 -6.63
C GLU A 565 14.06 23.72 -6.69
N ILE A 566 13.47 24.17 -5.58
CA ILE A 566 12.83 25.51 -5.49
C ILE A 566 13.86 26.58 -5.13
N GLU A 567 14.80 26.34 -4.22
CA GLU A 567 15.80 27.32 -3.78
C GLU A 567 16.89 27.54 -4.85
N ASP A 568 17.32 26.49 -5.54
CA ASP A 568 18.40 26.50 -6.54
C ASP A 568 18.05 25.60 -7.75
N PRO A 569 17.07 26.01 -8.59
CA PRO A 569 16.57 25.21 -9.71
C PRO A 569 17.60 25.00 -10.82
N GLU A 570 18.59 25.87 -10.94
CA GLU A 570 19.64 25.76 -11.98
C GLU A 570 20.56 24.55 -11.72
N ASN A 571 20.93 24.32 -10.46
CA ASN A 571 21.77 23.20 -10.06
C ASN A 571 20.97 21.96 -9.64
N ASN A 572 19.68 22.11 -9.35
CA ASN A 572 18.80 21.02 -8.92
C ASN A 572 17.50 21.03 -9.77
N PRO A 573 17.57 20.72 -11.07
CA PRO A 573 16.36 20.64 -11.89
C PRO A 573 15.48 19.47 -11.46
N PHE A 574 14.16 19.58 -11.67
CA PHE A 574 13.25 18.44 -11.53
C PHE A 574 13.64 17.32 -12.50
N LYS A 575 13.36 16.07 -12.14
CA LYS A 575 13.71 14.88 -12.94
C LYS A 575 12.74 14.63 -14.10
N THR A 576 12.11 15.66 -14.59
CA THR A 576 11.23 15.66 -15.75
C THR A 576 12.00 16.00 -17.02
N PRO A 577 11.48 15.71 -18.21
CA PRO A 577 12.11 16.14 -19.47
C PRO A 577 12.32 17.65 -19.59
N SER A 578 11.42 18.46 -19.04
CA SER A 578 11.52 19.92 -19.05
C SER A 578 12.45 20.51 -17.99
N GLY A 579 12.92 19.69 -17.03
CA GLY A 579 13.63 20.17 -15.84
C GLY A 579 12.78 20.96 -14.87
N LYS A 580 11.47 21.10 -15.12
CA LYS A 580 10.45 21.80 -14.32
C LYS A 580 9.33 20.86 -13.92
N ILE A 581 8.42 21.30 -13.09
CA ILE A 581 7.19 20.59 -12.74
C ILE A 581 6.26 20.59 -13.97
N GLU A 582 5.87 19.40 -14.44
CA GLU A 582 5.02 19.26 -15.63
C GLU A 582 3.54 19.17 -15.21
N LEU A 583 2.80 20.29 -15.27
CA LEU A 583 1.35 20.34 -15.15
C LEU A 583 0.70 19.89 -16.46
N PHE A 584 1.37 20.15 -17.59
CA PHE A 584 1.17 19.47 -18.87
C PHE A 584 2.33 18.51 -19.11
N SER A 585 2.04 17.24 -19.32
CA SER A 585 3.06 16.23 -19.60
C SER A 585 3.08 15.91 -21.09
N GLN A 586 4.17 16.29 -21.78
CA GLN A 586 4.35 15.94 -23.19
C GLN A 586 4.40 14.42 -23.39
N ARG A 587 4.98 13.69 -22.44
CA ARG A 587 5.02 12.22 -22.48
C ARG A 587 3.63 11.57 -22.47
N LEU A 588 2.64 12.21 -21.85
CA LEU A 588 1.25 11.75 -21.88
C LEU A 588 0.54 12.20 -23.16
N ALA A 589 0.80 13.40 -23.64
CA ALA A 589 0.29 13.87 -24.92
C ALA A 589 0.73 12.94 -26.08
N ASP A 590 1.97 12.49 -26.04
CA ASP A 590 2.55 11.57 -27.06
C ASP A 590 1.91 10.18 -27.05
N LEU A 591 1.21 9.77 -25.96
CA LEU A 591 0.46 8.52 -25.93
C LEU A 591 -0.86 8.60 -26.71
N ASP A 592 -1.38 9.79 -26.94
CA ASP A 592 -2.64 10.06 -27.64
C ASP A 592 -3.83 9.22 -27.12
N ASP A 593 -3.89 9.03 -25.80
CA ASP A 593 -4.95 8.28 -25.12
C ASP A 593 -5.88 9.27 -24.38
N PRO A 594 -7.16 9.40 -24.80
CA PRO A 594 -8.11 10.33 -24.18
C PRO A 594 -8.41 10.00 -22.71
N LYS A 595 -8.10 8.78 -22.25
CA LYS A 595 -8.23 8.38 -20.86
C LYS A 595 -7.04 8.84 -19.99
N ILE A 596 -5.97 9.29 -20.64
CA ILE A 596 -4.76 9.83 -19.97
C ILE A 596 -4.42 11.18 -20.58
N PRO A 597 -5.26 12.21 -20.39
CA PRO A 597 -5.00 13.55 -20.96
C PRO A 597 -3.69 14.15 -20.41
N PRO A 598 -3.02 15.02 -21.19
CA PRO A 598 -1.74 15.60 -20.79
C PRO A 598 -1.82 16.49 -19.53
N VAL A 599 -2.98 17.07 -19.24
CA VAL A 599 -3.28 17.82 -18.00
C VAL A 599 -4.23 17.05 -17.10
N ALA A 600 -4.28 17.40 -15.81
CA ALA A 600 -5.23 16.79 -14.89
C ALA A 600 -6.67 17.14 -15.29
N GLN A 601 -7.54 16.13 -15.39
CA GLN A 601 -8.96 16.30 -15.75
C GLN A 601 -9.85 15.38 -14.92
N TYR A 602 -11.12 15.74 -14.77
CA TYR A 602 -12.15 14.83 -14.29
C TYR A 602 -12.63 13.96 -15.45
N ILE A 603 -12.54 12.64 -15.26
CA ILE A 603 -13.00 11.64 -16.22
C ILE A 603 -13.91 10.67 -15.48
N THR A 604 -15.10 10.43 -16.00
CA THR A 604 -16.03 9.42 -15.47
C THR A 604 -15.41 8.04 -15.56
N SER A 605 -15.64 7.21 -14.56
CA SER A 605 -15.06 5.88 -14.48
C SER A 605 -16.12 4.78 -14.55
N PRO A 606 -15.77 3.58 -15.05
CA PRO A 606 -16.64 2.41 -14.90
C PRO A 606 -16.98 2.15 -13.44
N GLU A 607 -18.19 1.66 -13.20
CA GLU A 607 -18.72 1.40 -11.85
C GLU A 607 -18.68 2.62 -10.91
N ASP A 608 -18.84 3.82 -11.47
CA ASP A 608 -19.11 5.03 -10.71
C ASP A 608 -20.61 5.31 -10.63
N ARG A 609 -20.99 6.44 -10.05
CA ARG A 609 -22.37 6.85 -9.85
C ARG A 609 -23.16 7.07 -11.15
N ASN A 610 -22.49 7.27 -12.28
CA ASN A 610 -23.11 7.51 -13.59
C ASN A 610 -23.18 6.24 -14.44
N ASP A 611 -22.63 5.13 -13.94
CA ASP A 611 -22.66 3.86 -14.65
C ASP A 611 -24.10 3.29 -14.70
N PRO A 612 -24.57 2.79 -15.84
CA PRO A 612 -25.88 2.10 -15.94
C PRO A 612 -26.08 0.95 -14.94
N LEU A 613 -24.98 0.34 -14.46
CA LEU A 613 -25.02 -0.68 -13.41
C LEU A 613 -25.63 -0.18 -12.10
N MET A 614 -25.70 1.14 -11.85
CA MET A 614 -26.38 1.72 -10.70
C MET A 614 -27.87 1.39 -10.61
N GLU A 615 -28.52 1.07 -11.74
CA GLU A 615 -29.92 0.59 -11.72
C GLU A 615 -30.04 -0.78 -11.04
N LYS A 616 -28.99 -1.62 -11.14
CA LYS A 616 -28.94 -2.98 -10.57
C LYS A 616 -28.22 -3.00 -9.21
N TYR A 617 -27.17 -2.22 -9.05
CA TYR A 617 -26.29 -2.18 -7.89
C TYR A 617 -26.12 -0.72 -7.42
N PRO A 618 -27.08 -0.18 -6.65
CA PRO A 618 -27.19 1.26 -6.39
C PRO A 618 -26.23 1.80 -5.33
N LEU A 619 -25.35 0.98 -4.75
CA LEU A 619 -24.44 1.39 -3.70
C LEU A 619 -22.97 1.29 -4.13
N GLN A 620 -22.23 2.38 -3.92
CA GLN A 620 -20.77 2.38 -4.13
C GLN A 620 -20.08 1.71 -2.93
N LEU A 621 -19.18 0.75 -3.19
CA LEU A 621 -18.44 0.02 -2.18
C LEU A 621 -17.05 0.60 -1.96
N LEU A 622 -16.73 0.97 -0.71
CA LEU A 622 -15.40 1.32 -0.25
C LEU A 622 -14.77 0.16 0.53
N SER A 623 -13.48 -0.10 0.30
CA SER A 623 -12.73 -1.13 1.02
C SER A 623 -11.49 -0.53 1.72
N PRO A 624 -11.66 0.21 2.84
CA PRO A 624 -10.56 0.83 3.58
C PRO A 624 -9.79 -0.19 4.42
N HIS A 625 -8.57 0.21 4.84
CA HIS A 625 -7.78 -0.58 5.79
C HIS A 625 -8.49 -0.70 7.15
N PRO A 626 -8.41 -1.87 7.82
CA PRO A 626 -8.82 -2.02 9.22
C PRO A 626 -7.79 -1.39 10.16
N ARG A 627 -8.23 -0.95 11.34
CA ARG A 627 -7.34 -0.40 12.36
C ARG A 627 -6.55 -1.48 13.10
N VAL A 628 -7.16 -2.64 13.31
CA VAL A 628 -6.64 -3.72 14.16
C VAL A 628 -5.85 -4.79 13.42
N ARG A 629 -5.86 -4.74 12.09
CA ARG A 629 -5.09 -5.64 11.21
C ARG A 629 -4.12 -4.83 10.35
N ALA A 630 -3.13 -5.51 9.77
CA ALA A 630 -2.37 -4.98 8.64
C ALA A 630 -2.66 -5.88 7.43
N HIS A 631 -3.54 -5.43 6.55
CA HIS A 631 -4.13 -6.26 5.49
C HIS A 631 -4.73 -7.55 6.08
N SER A 632 -4.27 -8.74 5.67
CA SER A 632 -4.72 -10.01 6.23
C SER A 632 -3.88 -10.52 7.42
N MET A 633 -2.87 -9.79 7.86
CA MET A 633 -2.07 -10.15 9.03
C MET A 633 -2.79 -9.79 10.33
N LEU A 634 -2.61 -10.61 11.36
CA LEU A 634 -3.22 -10.48 12.70
C LEU A 634 -4.73 -10.79 12.75
N GLN A 635 -5.35 -11.25 11.66
CA GLN A 635 -6.77 -11.61 11.67
C GLN A 635 -7.09 -12.75 12.64
N ASN A 636 -6.13 -13.62 12.89
CA ASN A 636 -6.24 -14.76 13.80
C ASN A 636 -5.97 -14.40 15.28
N VAL A 637 -5.71 -13.14 15.61
CA VAL A 637 -5.59 -12.67 17.00
C VAL A 637 -6.96 -12.19 17.47
N GLU A 638 -7.71 -13.08 18.12
CA GLU A 638 -9.13 -12.91 18.45
C GLU A 638 -9.43 -11.61 19.19
N TRP A 639 -8.70 -11.30 20.28
CA TRP A 639 -8.94 -10.09 21.07
C TRP A 639 -8.75 -8.77 20.28
N LEU A 640 -7.89 -8.75 19.25
CA LEU A 640 -7.80 -7.59 18.37
C LEU A 640 -9.09 -7.42 17.56
N MET A 641 -9.68 -8.52 17.10
CA MET A 641 -10.93 -8.48 16.33
C MET A 641 -12.11 -8.05 17.19
N GLU A 642 -12.10 -8.36 18.48
CA GLU A 642 -13.12 -7.89 19.44
C GLU A 642 -13.07 -6.36 19.65
N THR A 643 -11.88 -5.73 19.54
CA THR A 643 -11.75 -4.28 19.73
C THR A 643 -12.33 -3.44 18.58
N GLU A 644 -12.46 -4.02 17.38
CA GLU A 644 -13.11 -3.41 16.22
C GLU A 644 -13.72 -4.53 15.36
N PRO A 645 -15.00 -4.87 15.60
CA PRO A 645 -15.69 -5.90 14.83
C PRO A 645 -15.70 -5.60 13.34
N HIS A 646 -15.54 -6.64 12.53
CA HIS A 646 -15.64 -6.55 11.08
C HIS A 646 -17.09 -6.39 10.68
N ALA A 647 -17.48 -5.21 10.21
CA ALA A 647 -18.86 -4.89 9.85
C ALA A 647 -18.93 -4.00 8.61
N MET A 648 -20.03 -4.09 7.88
CA MET A 648 -20.37 -3.19 6.78
C MET A 648 -21.00 -1.91 7.32
N TRP A 649 -20.41 -0.77 7.03
CA TRP A 649 -21.00 0.54 7.31
C TRP A 649 -22.06 0.86 6.27
N ILE A 650 -23.25 1.25 6.71
CA ILE A 650 -24.35 1.68 5.85
C ILE A 650 -25.08 2.87 6.48
N ASN A 651 -25.47 3.84 5.65
CA ASN A 651 -26.24 4.99 6.13
C ASN A 651 -27.69 4.57 6.44
N PRO A 652 -28.36 5.12 7.48
CA PRO A 652 -29.79 4.85 7.76
C PRO A 652 -30.70 5.08 6.55
N VAL A 653 -30.43 6.08 5.73
CA VAL A 653 -31.19 6.37 4.49
C VAL A 653 -31.18 5.21 3.50
N ASP A 654 -30.08 4.45 3.45
CA ASP A 654 -29.92 3.27 2.59
C ASP A 654 -30.39 1.98 3.27
N ALA A 655 -30.28 1.91 4.60
CA ALA A 655 -30.63 0.72 5.39
C ALA A 655 -32.15 0.56 5.54
N GLU A 656 -32.87 1.65 5.86
CA GLU A 656 -34.31 1.64 6.12
C GLU A 656 -35.15 1.05 4.96
N PRO A 657 -34.96 1.47 3.67
CA PRO A 657 -35.73 0.88 2.56
C PRO A 657 -35.45 -0.60 2.33
N ARG A 658 -34.33 -1.12 2.84
CA ARG A 658 -33.89 -2.52 2.73
C ARG A 658 -34.32 -3.36 3.96
N GLY A 659 -34.94 -2.74 4.93
CA GLY A 659 -35.32 -3.39 6.18
C GLY A 659 -34.13 -3.79 7.07
N ILE A 660 -32.97 -3.18 6.88
CA ILE A 660 -31.73 -3.50 7.60
C ILE A 660 -31.68 -2.72 8.92
N ARG A 661 -31.43 -3.44 10.01
CA ARG A 661 -31.19 -2.89 11.35
C ARG A 661 -29.71 -3.03 11.73
N ASP A 662 -29.31 -2.23 12.69
CA ASP A 662 -27.95 -2.33 13.25
C ASP A 662 -27.70 -3.71 13.86
N GLY A 663 -26.60 -4.36 13.48
CA GLY A 663 -26.23 -5.71 13.92
C GLY A 663 -26.80 -6.86 13.08
N ASP A 664 -27.71 -6.61 12.15
CA ASP A 664 -28.28 -7.67 11.28
C ASP A 664 -27.17 -8.29 10.43
N GLU A 665 -27.25 -9.61 10.21
CA GLU A 665 -26.48 -10.28 9.17
C GLU A 665 -27.11 -9.95 7.81
N VAL A 666 -26.29 -9.48 6.87
CA VAL A 666 -26.70 -9.08 5.54
C VAL A 666 -25.81 -9.70 4.47
N TYR A 667 -26.35 -9.82 3.28
CA TYR A 667 -25.61 -10.22 2.09
C TYR A 667 -25.28 -9.00 1.25
N VAL A 668 -24.02 -8.87 0.85
CA VAL A 668 -23.55 -7.87 -0.09
C VAL A 668 -23.13 -8.60 -1.37
N PHE A 669 -23.60 -8.15 -2.52
CA PHE A 669 -23.42 -8.90 -3.77
C PHE A 669 -23.37 -8.00 -5.02
N ASN A 670 -22.77 -8.55 -6.05
CA ASN A 670 -22.83 -8.10 -7.44
C ASN A 670 -22.57 -9.30 -8.39
N ASP A 671 -22.36 -9.06 -9.68
CA ASP A 671 -22.12 -10.13 -10.66
C ASP A 671 -20.84 -10.95 -10.42
N ARG A 672 -19.91 -10.45 -9.60
CA ARG A 672 -18.66 -11.15 -9.25
C ARG A 672 -18.81 -12.14 -8.12
N GLY A 673 -19.75 -11.90 -7.22
CA GLY A 673 -19.99 -12.81 -6.10
C GLY A 673 -20.87 -12.24 -5.00
N LYS A 674 -20.90 -12.97 -3.86
CA LYS A 674 -21.71 -12.66 -2.68
C LYS A 674 -20.91 -12.91 -1.40
N LEU A 675 -21.07 -12.05 -0.43
CA LEU A 675 -20.52 -12.23 0.92
C LEU A 675 -21.59 -11.99 2.00
N ALA A 676 -21.40 -12.57 3.17
CA ALA A 676 -22.21 -12.33 4.36
C ALA A 676 -21.40 -11.52 5.38
N ILE A 677 -22.02 -10.53 6.01
CA ILE A 677 -21.39 -9.65 7.00
C ILE A 677 -22.46 -9.00 7.89
N ARG A 678 -22.09 -8.59 9.10
CA ARG A 678 -22.97 -7.79 9.96
C ARG A 678 -23.04 -6.34 9.50
N ALA A 679 -24.22 -5.74 9.54
CA ALA A 679 -24.42 -4.33 9.26
C ALA A 679 -24.08 -3.47 10.48
N TRP A 680 -23.42 -2.36 10.26
CA TRP A 680 -23.31 -1.24 11.19
C TRP A 680 -24.02 -0.04 10.58
N VAL A 681 -25.24 0.23 11.07
CA VAL A 681 -26.07 1.35 10.60
C VAL A 681 -25.57 2.63 11.25
N THR A 682 -25.01 3.54 10.46
CA THR A 682 -24.34 4.73 10.98
C THR A 682 -24.44 5.94 10.03
N ARG A 683 -24.62 7.14 10.60
CA ARG A 683 -24.57 8.41 9.86
C ARG A 683 -23.14 8.89 9.51
N ARG A 684 -22.15 8.08 9.89
CA ARG A 684 -20.72 8.40 9.61
C ARG A 684 -20.28 8.02 8.20
N ILE A 685 -21.20 7.72 7.32
CA ILE A 685 -20.95 7.44 5.90
C ILE A 685 -22.00 8.14 5.05
N LEU A 686 -21.60 8.62 3.88
CA LEU A 686 -22.46 9.29 2.93
C LEU A 686 -23.57 8.32 2.43
N PRO A 687 -24.85 8.76 2.27
CA PRO A 687 -25.86 7.97 1.59
C PRO A 687 -25.44 7.55 0.18
N GLY A 688 -25.85 6.35 -0.24
CA GLY A 688 -25.44 5.74 -1.50
C GLY A 688 -24.05 5.10 -1.48
N VAL A 689 -23.40 5.05 -0.31
CA VAL A 689 -22.05 4.47 -0.12
C VAL A 689 -22.06 3.48 1.02
N ILE A 690 -21.44 2.31 0.84
CA ILE A 690 -21.14 1.38 1.92
C ILE A 690 -19.63 1.19 2.08
N SER A 691 -19.20 0.72 3.25
CA SER A 691 -17.79 0.51 3.54
C SER A 691 -17.57 -0.82 4.26
N ILE A 692 -16.70 -1.67 3.70
CA ILE A 692 -16.27 -2.95 4.28
C ILE A 692 -14.75 -2.97 4.35
N TYR A 693 -14.16 -3.30 5.50
CA TYR A 693 -12.70 -3.35 5.65
C TYR A 693 -12.09 -4.46 4.79
N GLU A 694 -10.97 -4.14 4.12
CA GLU A 694 -10.20 -5.11 3.35
C GLU A 694 -9.44 -6.12 4.23
N GLY A 695 -8.93 -7.22 3.64
CA GLY A 695 -7.95 -8.09 4.25
C GLY A 695 -8.50 -9.27 5.06
N THR A 696 -9.81 -9.49 5.15
CA THR A 696 -10.37 -10.72 5.70
C THR A 696 -10.13 -11.91 4.79
N TYR A 697 -10.00 -13.10 5.38
CA TYR A 697 -9.74 -14.31 4.60
C TYR A 697 -10.91 -14.70 3.71
N TYR A 698 -10.61 -15.07 2.48
CA TYR A 698 -11.57 -15.68 1.57
C TYR A 698 -11.95 -17.08 2.07
N GLU A 699 -13.20 -17.26 2.48
CA GLU A 699 -13.76 -18.50 3.03
C GLU A 699 -15.19 -18.70 2.48
N PRO A 700 -15.33 -19.17 1.24
CA PRO A 700 -16.63 -19.47 0.66
C PRO A 700 -17.20 -20.75 1.29
N ASP A 701 -18.53 -20.78 1.46
CA ASP A 701 -19.28 -21.99 1.78
C ASP A 701 -19.61 -22.80 0.50
N GLU A 702 -20.42 -23.85 0.64
CA GLU A 702 -20.82 -24.71 -0.46
C GLU A 702 -21.65 -23.98 -1.53
N GLU A 703 -22.30 -22.87 -1.17
CA GLU A 703 -23.07 -22.01 -2.08
C GLU A 703 -22.18 -20.92 -2.75
N GLY A 704 -20.89 -20.86 -2.41
CA GLY A 704 -19.95 -19.86 -2.89
C GLY A 704 -20.07 -18.50 -2.19
N ILE A 705 -20.79 -18.42 -1.08
CA ILE A 705 -20.95 -17.19 -0.26
C ILE A 705 -19.75 -17.09 0.69
N CYS A 706 -18.99 -16.00 0.62
CA CYS A 706 -17.89 -15.77 1.55
C CYS A 706 -18.41 -15.34 2.93
N ARG A 707 -18.44 -16.28 3.89
CA ARG A 707 -18.96 -16.08 5.25
C ARG A 707 -18.10 -15.21 6.15
N ASN A 708 -16.85 -14.95 5.74
CA ASN A 708 -15.92 -14.13 6.50
C ASN A 708 -15.89 -12.65 6.05
N GLY A 709 -16.84 -12.24 5.21
CA GLY A 709 -16.98 -10.86 4.76
C GLY A 709 -15.80 -10.35 3.93
N CYS A 710 -15.14 -11.21 3.12
CA CYS A 710 -14.00 -10.80 2.31
C CYS A 710 -14.44 -9.92 1.14
N VAL A 711 -14.21 -8.62 1.27
CA VAL A 711 -14.68 -7.60 0.30
C VAL A 711 -14.20 -7.85 -1.14
N ASN A 712 -13.04 -8.47 -1.31
CA ASN A 712 -12.45 -8.68 -2.64
C ASN A 712 -13.13 -9.78 -3.48
N VAL A 713 -14.12 -10.46 -2.91
CA VAL A 713 -15.09 -11.25 -3.71
C VAL A 713 -15.85 -10.35 -4.68
N LEU A 714 -16.12 -9.11 -4.27
CA LEU A 714 -16.96 -8.14 -4.99
C LEU A 714 -16.16 -7.14 -5.82
N THR A 715 -14.91 -6.84 -5.43
CA THR A 715 -14.15 -5.76 -6.05
C THR A 715 -13.74 -6.06 -7.49
N ASN A 716 -13.56 -4.97 -8.24
CA ASN A 716 -13.18 -5.01 -9.66
C ASN A 716 -11.76 -5.56 -9.85
N ASP A 717 -11.56 -6.39 -10.87
CA ASP A 717 -10.26 -6.97 -11.26
C ASP A 717 -9.61 -6.29 -12.47
N THR A 718 -10.03 -5.07 -12.80
CA THR A 718 -9.43 -4.23 -13.85
C THR A 718 -8.39 -3.25 -13.28
N TYR A 719 -7.85 -2.42 -14.15
CA TYR A 719 -6.91 -1.36 -13.78
C TYR A 719 -7.23 -0.09 -14.58
N SER A 720 -6.82 1.06 -14.04
CA SER A 720 -6.95 2.35 -14.72
C SER A 720 -5.87 2.50 -15.82
N PRO A 721 -6.04 3.41 -16.76
CA PRO A 721 -5.04 3.68 -17.78
C PRO A 721 -3.65 4.03 -17.24
N GLY A 722 -3.54 4.69 -16.09
CA GLY A 722 -2.30 4.94 -15.37
C GLY A 722 -1.79 3.75 -14.54
N GLY A 723 -2.48 2.61 -14.57
CA GLY A 723 -2.06 1.38 -13.89
C GLY A 723 -2.55 1.21 -12.45
N ALA A 724 -3.44 2.07 -11.94
CA ALA A 724 -4.04 1.84 -10.62
C ALA A 724 -4.91 0.58 -10.63
N ALA A 725 -4.83 -0.25 -9.60
CA ALA A 725 -5.77 -1.34 -9.42
C ALA A 725 -7.15 -0.77 -9.03
N ALA A 726 -8.17 -1.00 -9.86
CA ALA A 726 -9.49 -0.34 -9.75
C ALA A 726 -10.39 -0.92 -8.64
N LEU A 727 -9.83 -1.31 -7.50
CA LEU A 727 -10.55 -1.96 -6.40
C LEU A 727 -11.60 -1.09 -5.73
N LYS A 728 -11.53 0.24 -5.88
CA LYS A 728 -12.47 1.20 -5.30
C LYS A 728 -13.59 1.63 -6.26
N SER A 729 -13.52 1.20 -7.53
CA SER A 729 -14.62 1.33 -8.48
C SER A 729 -15.43 0.03 -8.44
N CYS A 730 -16.45 0.00 -7.60
CA CYS A 730 -17.23 -1.21 -7.34
C CYS A 730 -18.64 -0.84 -6.92
N LEU A 731 -19.62 -1.35 -7.64
CA LEU A 731 -21.04 -1.21 -7.35
C LEU A 731 -21.61 -2.52 -6.78
N VAL A 732 -22.50 -2.39 -5.82
CA VAL A 732 -23.10 -3.54 -5.10
C VAL A 732 -24.55 -3.26 -4.69
N GLU A 733 -25.27 -4.34 -4.35
CA GLU A 733 -26.52 -4.29 -3.63
C GLU A 733 -26.40 -5.04 -2.29
N VAL A 734 -27.28 -4.72 -1.34
CA VAL A 734 -27.35 -5.30 -0.01
C VAL A 734 -28.75 -5.81 0.27
N SER A 735 -28.85 -7.05 0.80
CA SER A 735 -30.12 -7.63 1.21
C SER A 735 -30.01 -8.39 2.54
N THR A 736 -31.12 -8.61 3.20
CA THR A 736 -31.20 -9.47 4.39
C THR A 736 -31.44 -10.94 4.04
N THR A 737 -31.69 -11.25 2.77
CA THR A 737 -32.02 -12.61 2.28
C THR A 737 -31.17 -12.96 1.06
#